data_fcc26024c86fef0faa5bf9ebac628569
#
_entry.id   fcc26024c86fef0faa5bf9ebac628569
#
_cell.length_a   1.000
_cell.length_b   1.000
_cell.length_c   1.000
_cell.angle_alpha   90.00
_cell.angle_beta   90.00
_cell.angle_gamma   90.00
#
_symmetry.space_group_name_H-M   'P 1'
#
loop_
_entity.id
_entity.type
_entity.pdbx_description
1 polymer ?
#
loop_
_entity_poly.entity_id
_entity_poly.type
_entity_poly.pdbx_seq_one_letter_code
_entity_poly.pdbx_strand_id
1 'polypeptide(L)'
;SIRRQRQMCIRDRIKSRLAYTTPTAANPYTVTMSRNIVQLPDDPMPVRFHDKRVGFFSEYKNLYSSKLDGTKTYEIINRHRLEPKDEDREAYFAGKLVEPKKKIVFYVDSAFPEKWRPAVKGGIEYWNTAFEAAGFKNAIEARDYPKNDPDFDPDDIRYSCIRYCVTPTANAMGPSYADPRTGEILGADVIWYHNILNLVHNWRFTQTGAVDPRVRKPVFDDDVMHESLTYVAAHEIGHCLGLMHNMGASHSFTLDNLRDPAFTQKHGTTPSIMDYARNNFVAQPGDLERGVRLTPPPVGVYDIYAINWGYRLIPGADTPEAEKPTLDRWIAEKANDPMYEFGAQQFLGLVDPTDQTEDLGNDHIKAGDMAISNLKIIMNNLEDWAGEPGEDFEPLSDKYKAMCQQYLRHVGHVYPYIGGVEFKEIRQGAKDNGMQRNFIPKAKQREAMKWLLNQARTSDWMVPAKLIAKFEEPYQFRDKMQRNVVACLFISTNLQRIKEGGELDPKLNYTLPEYIAEAYNGVFEATKKGKALNATERNMQQAAIDVMTTYSGLKPKVAKSSRSFAEEDAMTVVDEFAEFMALSTLPEFPCGFSACQAHEDGDHSFFRLLLNQTPLPTTELRPMMTSLLRKTQNLYKTRRASTADAATRDFYDYQILAIERTLNGK
;
A
#
# COMPACT_ATOMS: atom_id res chain seq x y z
N SER A 1 15.27 -44.71 26.05
CA SER A 1 16.28 -44.28 25.08
C SER A 1 15.74 -44.11 23.67
N ILE A 2 14.97 -45.03 23.13
CA ILE A 2 14.35 -44.93 21.80
C ILE A 2 13.29 -43.78 21.73
N ARG A 3 12.59 -43.49 22.83
CA ARG A 3 11.67 -42.32 22.88
C ARG A 3 12.41 -40.99 22.85
N ARG A 4 13.61 -40.86 23.45
CA ARG A 4 14.41 -39.64 23.35
C ARG A 4 15.03 -39.46 21.96
N GLN A 5 15.43 -40.53 21.30
CA GLN A 5 15.92 -40.50 19.91
C GLN A 5 14.76 -40.10 18.94
N ARG A 6 13.52 -40.58 19.16
CA ARG A 6 12.36 -40.19 18.34
C ARG A 6 12.01 -38.71 18.48
N GLN A 7 12.21 -38.11 19.65
CA GLN A 7 12.00 -36.67 19.83
C GLN A 7 13.08 -35.79 19.15
N MET A 8 14.26 -36.33 18.83
CA MET A 8 15.31 -35.59 18.13
C MET A 8 15.26 -35.72 16.59
N CYS A 9 14.50 -36.68 16.04
CA CYS A 9 14.45 -36.99 14.60
C CYS A 9 13.17 -36.54 13.89
N ILE A 10 12.40 -35.61 14.47
CA ILE A 10 11.04 -35.28 13.98
C ILE A 10 11.03 -34.13 12.96
N ARG A 11 12.22 -33.72 12.48
CA ARG A 11 12.35 -32.68 11.47
C ARG A 11 13.36 -33.16 10.42
N ASP A 12 12.80 -33.61 9.29
CA ASP A 12 13.63 -33.97 8.14
C ASP A 12 13.78 -32.75 7.25
N ARG A 13 15.02 -32.38 6.94
CA ARG A 13 15.35 -31.37 5.95
C ARG A 13 15.82 -32.04 4.68
N ILE A 14 15.14 -31.78 3.59
CA ILE A 14 15.47 -32.31 2.27
C ILE A 14 16.08 -31.19 1.44
N LYS A 15 17.35 -31.31 1.06
CA LYS A 15 17.99 -30.44 0.06
C LYS A 15 17.88 -31.10 -1.32
N SER A 16 17.19 -30.45 -2.24
CA SER A 16 17.02 -30.89 -3.63
C SER A 16 17.71 -29.91 -4.58
N ARG A 17 18.48 -30.47 -5.52
CA ARG A 17 19.06 -29.66 -6.61
C ARG A 17 18.27 -29.92 -7.89
N LEU A 18 17.65 -28.88 -8.42
CA LEU A 18 16.74 -28.94 -9.56
C LEU A 18 17.26 -28.05 -10.69
N ALA A 19 17.18 -28.54 -11.92
CA ALA A 19 17.43 -27.73 -13.10
C ALA A 19 16.10 -27.24 -13.67
N TYR A 20 15.99 -25.94 -13.89
CA TYR A 20 14.81 -25.30 -14.46
C TYR A 20 15.11 -24.74 -15.84
N THR A 21 14.14 -24.88 -16.73
CA THR A 21 14.06 -24.12 -17.99
C THR A 21 12.77 -23.32 -17.98
N THR A 22 12.84 -22.03 -18.28
CA THR A 22 11.64 -21.22 -18.49
C THR A 22 11.42 -20.95 -19.97
N PRO A 23 10.19 -20.72 -20.42
CA PRO A 23 9.91 -20.38 -21.83
C PRO A 23 10.66 -19.14 -22.33
N THR A 24 11.08 -18.28 -21.39
CA THR A 24 11.79 -17.01 -21.66
C THR A 24 13.29 -17.08 -21.46
N ALA A 25 13.81 -18.12 -20.78
CA ALA A 25 15.24 -18.28 -20.53
C ALA A 25 15.86 -19.23 -21.57
N ALA A 26 16.81 -18.72 -22.34
CA ALA A 26 17.55 -19.52 -23.34
C ALA A 26 18.41 -20.64 -22.73
N ASN A 27 18.81 -20.50 -21.48
CA ASN A 27 19.67 -21.46 -20.79
C ASN A 27 19.01 -22.00 -19.51
N PRO A 28 19.17 -23.30 -19.21
CA PRO A 28 18.71 -23.85 -17.94
C PRO A 28 19.53 -23.28 -16.78
N TYR A 29 18.87 -23.04 -15.65
CA TYR A 29 19.53 -22.67 -14.41
C TYR A 29 19.25 -23.71 -13.33
N THR A 30 20.20 -23.85 -12.37
CA THR A 30 20.09 -24.80 -11.30
C THR A 30 19.74 -24.09 -10.00
N VAL A 31 18.74 -24.62 -9.30
CA VAL A 31 18.29 -24.12 -8.00
C VAL A 31 18.51 -25.21 -6.95
N THR A 32 19.04 -24.82 -5.81
CA THR A 32 19.05 -25.66 -4.60
C THR A 32 17.87 -25.25 -3.73
N MET A 33 16.99 -26.19 -3.44
CA MET A 33 15.81 -25.97 -2.59
C MET A 33 15.98 -26.71 -1.26
N SER A 34 15.74 -26.01 -0.16
CA SER A 34 15.57 -26.60 1.17
C SER A 34 14.07 -26.76 1.49
N ARG A 35 13.69 -27.92 2.00
CA ARG A 35 12.33 -28.20 2.49
C ARG A 35 12.44 -28.75 3.90
N ASN A 36 11.61 -28.22 4.80
CA ASN A 36 11.50 -28.73 6.15
C ASN A 36 10.20 -29.53 6.28
N ILE A 37 10.30 -30.77 6.79
CA ILE A 37 9.17 -31.56 7.24
C ILE A 37 9.12 -31.44 8.75
N VAL A 38 8.05 -30.85 9.28
CA VAL A 38 7.92 -30.52 10.70
C VAL A 38 6.79 -31.32 11.30
N GLN A 39 7.08 -32.07 12.38
CA GLN A 39 6.02 -32.60 13.22
C GLN A 39 5.44 -31.46 14.05
N LEU A 40 4.13 -31.28 13.95
CA LEU A 40 3.40 -30.29 14.73
C LEU A 40 3.46 -30.63 16.23
N PRO A 41 3.41 -29.63 17.13
CA PRO A 41 3.46 -29.83 18.58
C PRO A 41 2.41 -30.82 19.08
N ASP A 42 2.82 -31.76 19.98
CA ASP A 42 1.90 -32.70 20.63
C ASP A 42 0.94 -31.99 21.60
N ASP A 43 1.39 -30.86 22.19
CA ASP A 43 0.60 -29.95 23.03
C ASP A 43 0.27 -28.70 22.20
N PRO A 44 -0.90 -28.64 21.54
CA PRO A 44 -1.25 -27.54 20.66
C PRO A 44 -1.52 -26.26 21.46
N MET A 45 -1.03 -25.11 20.95
CA MET A 45 -1.29 -23.79 21.53
C MET A 45 -2.79 -23.49 21.59
N PRO A 46 -3.33 -22.93 22.68
CA PRO A 46 -4.70 -22.43 22.72
C PRO A 46 -4.95 -21.42 21.58
N VAL A 47 -6.00 -21.67 20.81
CA VAL A 47 -6.37 -20.80 19.68
C VAL A 47 -7.01 -19.51 20.17
N ARG A 48 -6.89 -18.44 19.37
CA ARG A 48 -7.63 -17.20 19.56
C ARG A 48 -8.38 -16.85 18.29
N PHE A 49 -9.68 -16.54 18.41
CA PHE A 49 -10.45 -16.13 17.23
C PHE A 49 -9.95 -14.83 16.64
N HIS A 50 -9.91 -14.79 15.33
CA HIS A 50 -9.64 -13.57 14.56
C HIS A 50 -10.80 -12.57 14.69
N ASP A 51 -10.48 -11.29 14.70
CA ASP A 51 -11.46 -10.21 14.59
C ASP A 51 -10.96 -9.18 13.56
N LYS A 52 -11.80 -8.90 12.56
CA LYS A 52 -11.48 -7.97 11.46
C LYS A 52 -11.17 -6.54 11.91
N ARG A 53 -11.44 -6.21 13.17
CA ARG A 53 -11.12 -4.90 13.79
C ARG A 53 -9.69 -4.86 14.34
N VAL A 54 -8.95 -5.98 14.32
CA VAL A 54 -7.56 -6.07 14.76
C VAL A 54 -6.76 -6.87 13.74
N GLY A 55 -5.74 -6.27 13.15
CA GLY A 55 -5.02 -6.78 12.00
C GLY A 55 -4.03 -7.89 12.27
N PHE A 56 -4.49 -9.11 12.45
CA PHE A 56 -3.64 -10.30 12.52
C PHE A 56 -3.80 -11.18 11.28
N PHE A 57 -2.72 -11.81 10.84
CA PHE A 57 -2.79 -12.96 9.93
C PHE A 57 -3.57 -14.09 10.59
N SER A 58 -4.24 -14.91 9.80
CA SER A 58 -5.15 -15.92 10.33
C SER A 58 -5.10 -17.22 9.54
N GLU A 59 -5.49 -18.31 10.22
CA GLU A 59 -5.76 -19.60 9.63
C GLU A 59 -7.27 -19.81 9.49
N TYR A 60 -7.68 -20.25 8.33
CA TYR A 60 -9.08 -20.45 7.98
C TYR A 60 -9.60 -21.82 8.43
N LYS A 61 -10.80 -21.87 9.02
CA LYS A 61 -11.44 -23.08 9.55
C LYS A 61 -12.88 -23.24 9.08
N ASN A 62 -13.26 -24.48 8.84
CA ASN A 62 -14.62 -24.84 8.55
C ASN A 62 -15.22 -25.65 9.71
N LEU A 63 -16.25 -25.10 10.31
CA LEU A 63 -17.05 -25.79 11.32
C LEU A 63 -18.29 -26.38 10.65
N TYR A 64 -18.48 -27.70 10.80
CA TYR A 64 -19.73 -28.35 10.45
C TYR A 64 -20.24 -29.18 11.64
N SER A 65 -21.53 -29.21 11.81
CA SER A 65 -22.19 -29.90 12.93
C SER A 65 -23.64 -30.17 12.55
N SER A 66 -24.22 -31.23 13.10
CA SER A 66 -25.64 -31.52 12.97
C SER A 66 -26.55 -30.45 13.59
N LYS A 67 -26.01 -29.49 14.32
CA LYS A 67 -26.72 -28.33 14.89
C LYS A 67 -26.72 -27.10 13.97
N LEU A 68 -26.06 -27.16 12.81
CA LEU A 68 -25.97 -26.09 11.84
C LEU A 68 -26.64 -26.53 10.54
N ASP A 69 -27.40 -25.64 9.93
CA ASP A 69 -28.02 -25.85 8.62
C ASP A 69 -27.04 -25.67 7.44
N GLY A 70 -25.74 -25.60 7.73
CA GLY A 70 -24.67 -25.48 6.76
C GLY A 70 -23.29 -25.45 7.43
N THR A 71 -22.24 -25.29 6.64
CA THR A 71 -20.89 -25.10 7.15
C THR A 71 -20.70 -23.63 7.57
N LYS A 72 -20.17 -23.42 8.78
CA LYS A 72 -19.76 -22.09 9.25
C LYS A 72 -18.24 -21.96 9.16
N THR A 73 -17.78 -20.91 8.52
CA THR A 73 -16.36 -20.57 8.50
C THR A 73 -15.99 -19.66 9.67
N TYR A 74 -14.79 -19.82 10.21
CA TYR A 74 -14.19 -18.96 11.21
C TYR A 74 -12.68 -18.93 11.03
N GLU A 75 -12.03 -17.94 11.61
CA GLU A 75 -10.60 -17.74 11.51
C GLU A 75 -9.97 -17.68 12.90
N ILE A 76 -8.71 -18.11 12.99
CA ILE A 76 -7.89 -18.04 14.20
C ILE A 76 -6.60 -17.28 13.88
N ILE A 77 -6.14 -16.41 14.81
CA ILE A 77 -4.96 -15.58 14.54
C ILE A 77 -3.66 -16.36 14.57
N ASN A 78 -2.70 -15.94 13.76
CA ASN A 78 -1.33 -16.41 13.80
C ASN A 78 -0.53 -15.60 14.83
N ARG A 79 0.13 -16.30 15.79
CA ARG A 79 0.94 -15.68 16.83
C ARG A 79 1.96 -16.65 17.40
N HIS A 80 3.05 -16.15 17.98
CA HIS A 80 3.96 -16.98 18.77
C HIS A 80 3.31 -17.42 20.10
N ARG A 81 3.68 -18.60 20.56
CA ARG A 81 3.28 -19.08 21.87
C ARG A 81 4.11 -18.38 22.96
N LEU A 82 3.49 -17.46 23.71
CA LEU A 82 4.06 -16.81 24.87
C LEU A 82 3.26 -17.18 26.12
N GLU A 83 3.95 -17.79 27.07
CA GLU A 83 3.39 -18.21 28.36
C GLU A 83 4.36 -17.82 29.48
N PRO A 84 3.86 -17.43 30.68
CA PRO A 84 4.71 -17.23 31.84
C PRO A 84 5.29 -18.58 32.30
N LYS A 85 6.42 -18.55 32.98
CA LYS A 85 6.91 -19.71 33.69
C LYS A 85 5.91 -20.14 34.77
N ASP A 86 5.90 -21.42 35.13
CA ASP A 86 4.90 -21.94 36.07
C ASP A 86 4.98 -21.21 37.40
N GLU A 87 6.19 -20.87 37.90
CA GLU A 87 6.43 -20.09 39.10
C GLU A 87 5.99 -18.62 39.01
N ASP A 88 5.91 -18.04 37.82
CA ASP A 88 5.56 -16.64 37.56
C ASP A 88 4.08 -16.44 37.22
N ARG A 89 3.31 -17.53 37.06
CA ARG A 89 1.92 -17.48 36.57
C ARG A 89 1.00 -16.62 37.47
N GLU A 90 1.11 -16.74 38.78
CA GLU A 90 0.32 -15.91 39.71
C GLU A 90 0.72 -14.42 39.63
N ALA A 91 2.03 -14.15 39.54
CA ALA A 91 2.54 -12.79 39.39
C ALA A 91 2.05 -12.15 38.07
N TYR A 92 2.05 -12.91 36.99
CA TYR A 92 1.54 -12.45 35.67
C TYR A 92 0.06 -12.05 35.78
N PHE A 93 -0.79 -12.93 36.31
CA PHE A 93 -2.21 -12.62 36.44
C PHE A 93 -2.51 -11.54 37.49
N ALA A 94 -1.57 -11.28 38.41
CA ALA A 94 -1.63 -10.12 39.32
C ALA A 94 -1.15 -8.81 38.64
N GLY A 95 -0.84 -8.84 37.30
CA GLY A 95 -0.44 -7.67 36.51
C GLY A 95 1.04 -7.29 36.61
N LYS A 96 1.90 -8.17 37.13
CA LYS A 96 3.36 -7.96 37.13
C LYS A 96 3.96 -8.38 35.80
N LEU A 97 4.98 -7.66 35.36
CA LEU A 97 5.76 -8.05 34.21
C LEU A 97 6.66 -9.25 34.53
N VAL A 98 6.54 -10.31 33.72
CA VAL A 98 7.33 -11.55 33.86
C VAL A 98 8.07 -11.87 32.57
N GLU A 99 9.13 -12.68 32.65
CA GLU A 99 9.75 -13.24 31.44
C GLU A 99 8.95 -14.43 30.92
N PRO A 100 8.80 -14.59 29.59
CA PRO A 100 8.14 -15.76 29.05
C PRO A 100 8.96 -17.03 29.28
N LYS A 101 8.30 -18.19 29.30
CA LYS A 101 8.93 -19.51 29.39
C LYS A 101 9.90 -19.75 28.23
N LYS A 102 9.54 -19.26 27.02
CA LYS A 102 10.37 -19.28 25.82
C LYS A 102 10.30 -17.91 25.17
N LYS A 103 11.47 -17.28 24.97
CA LYS A 103 11.57 -16.02 24.22
C LYS A 103 11.41 -16.24 22.73
N ILE A 104 10.93 -15.23 22.01
CA ILE A 104 11.02 -15.13 20.56
C ILE A 104 12.45 -14.67 20.22
N VAL A 105 13.18 -15.43 19.43
CA VAL A 105 14.57 -15.14 19.13
C VAL A 105 14.75 -15.03 17.62
N PHE A 106 15.31 -13.89 17.17
CA PHE A 106 15.75 -13.72 15.80
C PHE A 106 17.25 -13.66 15.69
N TYR A 107 17.81 -14.42 14.76
CA TYR A 107 19.23 -14.47 14.49
C TYR A 107 19.57 -13.56 13.29
N VAL A 108 20.45 -12.60 13.50
CA VAL A 108 20.89 -11.65 12.48
C VAL A 108 22.08 -12.23 11.72
N ASP A 109 21.97 -12.31 10.39
CA ASP A 109 22.98 -12.88 9.50
C ASP A 109 24.32 -12.14 9.62
N SER A 110 25.40 -12.92 9.68
CA SER A 110 26.77 -12.39 9.71
C SER A 110 27.20 -11.68 8.41
N ALA A 111 26.46 -11.88 7.32
CA ALA A 111 26.67 -11.22 6.04
C ALA A 111 26.27 -9.71 6.05
N PHE A 112 25.44 -9.29 7.02
CA PHE A 112 25.17 -7.87 7.19
C PHE A 112 26.45 -7.06 7.43
N PRO A 113 26.62 -5.90 6.78
CA PRO A 113 27.64 -4.93 7.17
C PRO A 113 27.57 -4.62 8.67
N GLU A 114 28.72 -4.63 9.35
CA GLU A 114 28.77 -4.46 10.82
C GLU A 114 28.06 -3.20 11.30
N LYS A 115 28.16 -2.10 10.54
CA LYS A 115 27.52 -0.82 10.85
C LYS A 115 25.99 -0.85 10.82
N TRP A 116 25.34 -1.81 10.11
CA TRP A 116 23.89 -1.90 10.03
C TRP A 116 23.26 -2.89 11.01
N ARG A 117 24.05 -3.82 11.58
CA ARG A 117 23.52 -4.82 12.54
C ARG A 117 22.85 -4.18 13.76
N PRO A 118 23.38 -3.08 14.37
CA PRO A 118 22.69 -2.41 15.47
C PRO A 118 21.31 -1.89 15.10
N ALA A 119 21.12 -1.34 13.87
CA ALA A 119 19.82 -0.88 13.39
C ALA A 119 18.81 -2.03 13.32
N VAL A 120 19.21 -3.15 12.72
CA VAL A 120 18.37 -4.34 12.59
C VAL A 120 17.99 -4.91 13.95
N LYS A 121 18.98 -5.06 14.86
CA LYS A 121 18.73 -5.53 16.24
C LYS A 121 17.82 -4.59 17.02
N GLY A 122 18.01 -3.28 16.87
CA GLY A 122 17.16 -2.29 17.48
C GLY A 122 15.70 -2.42 17.03
N GLY A 123 15.47 -2.61 15.71
CA GLY A 123 14.12 -2.83 15.17
C GLY A 123 13.42 -4.07 15.73
N ILE A 124 14.19 -5.16 16.00
CA ILE A 124 13.65 -6.36 16.66
C ILE A 124 13.28 -6.05 18.13
N GLU A 125 14.20 -5.47 18.88
CA GLU A 125 14.08 -5.34 20.32
C GLU A 125 13.10 -4.25 20.77
N TYR A 126 12.77 -3.28 19.89
CA TYR A 126 11.71 -2.28 20.15
C TYR A 126 10.34 -2.93 20.45
N TRP A 127 10.06 -4.11 19.91
CA TRP A 127 8.80 -4.82 20.16
C TRP A 127 8.61 -5.25 21.64
N ASN A 128 9.68 -5.28 22.43
CA ASN A 128 9.55 -5.50 23.88
C ASN A 128 8.61 -4.48 24.53
N THR A 129 8.61 -3.23 24.07
CA THR A 129 7.66 -2.21 24.56
C THR A 129 6.20 -2.63 24.35
N ALA A 130 5.89 -3.27 23.21
CA ALA A 130 4.55 -3.78 22.95
C ALA A 130 4.23 -5.03 23.79
N PHE A 131 5.21 -5.92 24.00
CA PHE A 131 5.02 -7.11 24.82
C PHE A 131 4.84 -6.79 26.32
N GLU A 132 5.40 -5.68 26.80
CA GLU A 132 5.14 -5.22 28.18
C GLU A 132 3.65 -4.90 28.40
N ALA A 133 2.95 -4.36 27.41
CA ALA A 133 1.51 -4.19 27.49
C ALA A 133 0.76 -5.53 27.59
N ALA A 134 1.31 -6.61 27.04
CA ALA A 134 0.78 -7.97 27.16
C ALA A 134 1.23 -8.69 28.45
N GLY A 135 2.03 -8.05 29.31
CA GLY A 135 2.50 -8.58 30.59
C GLY A 135 3.86 -9.28 30.55
N PHE A 136 4.57 -9.21 29.42
CA PHE A 136 5.87 -9.87 29.25
C PHE A 136 7.01 -8.87 29.09
N LYS A 137 8.08 -9.00 29.86
CA LYS A 137 9.36 -8.30 29.68
C LYS A 137 10.36 -9.21 28.98
N ASN A 138 11.28 -8.63 28.20
CA ASN A 138 12.30 -9.37 27.47
C ASN A 138 11.74 -10.54 26.63
N ALA A 139 10.59 -10.32 25.99
CA ALA A 139 9.86 -11.34 25.26
C ALA A 139 10.50 -11.70 23.91
N ILE A 140 11.15 -10.70 23.28
CA ILE A 140 11.83 -10.85 22.00
C ILE A 140 13.30 -10.44 22.13
N GLU A 141 14.18 -11.15 21.44
CA GLU A 141 15.63 -10.98 21.55
C GLU A 141 16.31 -11.12 20.18
N ALA A 142 17.25 -10.23 19.88
CA ALA A 142 18.10 -10.29 18.69
C ALA A 142 19.46 -10.93 19.03
N ARG A 143 19.87 -11.92 18.24
CA ARG A 143 21.18 -12.59 18.38
C ARG A 143 21.94 -12.56 17.06
N ASP A 144 23.28 -12.60 17.15
CA ASP A 144 24.10 -12.89 15.96
C ASP A 144 24.06 -14.38 15.63
N TYR A 145 24.30 -14.72 14.35
CA TYR A 145 24.52 -16.11 13.96
C TYR A 145 25.63 -16.77 14.82
N PRO A 146 25.38 -17.95 15.39
CA PRO A 146 26.39 -18.66 16.19
C PRO A 146 27.61 -18.96 15.35
N LYS A 147 28.81 -18.59 15.84
CA LYS A 147 30.08 -18.83 15.11
C LYS A 147 30.55 -20.25 15.16
N ASN A 148 30.23 -21.01 16.21
CA ASN A 148 30.78 -22.32 16.51
C ASN A 148 29.72 -23.37 16.87
N ASP A 149 28.51 -23.21 16.36
CA ASP A 149 27.43 -24.19 16.52
C ASP A 149 27.27 -24.99 15.23
N PRO A 150 27.71 -26.28 15.20
CA PRO A 150 27.61 -27.11 14.01
C PRO A 150 26.15 -27.49 13.66
N ASP A 151 25.23 -27.35 14.60
CA ASP A 151 23.79 -27.65 14.40
C ASP A 151 22.99 -26.46 13.90
N PHE A 152 23.58 -25.26 13.92
CA PHE A 152 22.91 -24.06 13.41
C PHE A 152 22.93 -24.06 11.88
N ASP A 153 21.72 -24.00 11.32
CA ASP A 153 21.53 -23.81 9.88
C ASP A 153 20.37 -22.82 9.69
N PRO A 154 20.57 -21.66 9.05
CA PRO A 154 19.52 -20.69 8.83
C PRO A 154 18.36 -21.23 7.97
N ASP A 155 18.55 -22.34 7.22
CA ASP A 155 17.46 -23.03 6.51
C ASP A 155 16.60 -23.92 7.42
N ASP A 156 16.94 -24.08 8.69
CA ASP A 156 16.16 -24.88 9.63
C ASP A 156 15.09 -24.02 10.30
N ILE A 157 13.83 -24.37 10.15
CA ILE A 157 12.66 -23.67 10.70
C ILE A 157 12.71 -23.43 12.23
N ARG A 158 13.58 -24.12 12.95
CA ARG A 158 13.81 -23.89 14.39
C ARG A 158 14.42 -22.53 14.69
N TYR A 159 15.11 -21.93 13.73
CA TYR A 159 15.80 -20.67 13.86
C TYR A 159 15.10 -19.63 13.01
N SER A 160 14.50 -18.64 13.64
CA SER A 160 14.00 -17.47 12.94
C SER A 160 15.17 -16.56 12.60
N CYS A 161 15.38 -16.27 11.31
CA CYS A 161 16.58 -15.61 10.83
C CYS A 161 16.25 -14.34 10.05
N ILE A 162 17.08 -13.31 10.21
CA ILE A 162 17.10 -12.18 9.29
C ILE A 162 18.23 -12.41 8.31
N ARG A 163 17.88 -12.78 7.07
CA ARG A 163 18.79 -13.24 6.03
C ARG A 163 19.17 -12.09 5.11
N TYR A 164 20.46 -11.91 4.88
CA TYR A 164 20.97 -10.86 4.02
C TYR A 164 21.22 -11.37 2.60
N CYS A 165 20.51 -10.79 1.62
CA CYS A 165 20.59 -11.20 0.22
C CYS A 165 21.17 -10.07 -0.64
N VAL A 166 22.31 -10.30 -1.29
CA VAL A 166 22.95 -9.33 -2.17
C VAL A 166 22.42 -9.50 -3.59
N THR A 167 21.36 -8.77 -3.90
CA THR A 167 20.72 -8.73 -5.22
C THR A 167 20.27 -7.30 -5.57
N PRO A 168 19.98 -7.00 -6.84
CA PRO A 168 19.40 -5.71 -7.24
C PRO A 168 17.97 -5.47 -6.73
N THR A 169 17.33 -6.47 -6.12
CA THR A 169 15.97 -6.36 -5.59
C THR A 169 15.93 -5.34 -4.46
N ALA A 170 15.07 -4.34 -4.58
CA ALA A 170 14.87 -3.30 -3.57
C ALA A 170 13.68 -3.68 -2.70
N ASN A 171 13.87 -4.61 -1.75
CA ASN A 171 12.80 -5.17 -0.92
C ASN A 171 13.30 -5.71 0.43
N ALA A 172 12.34 -5.94 1.35
CA ALA A 172 12.43 -6.82 2.50
C ALA A 172 11.11 -7.59 2.65
N MET A 173 11.12 -8.75 3.29
CA MET A 173 9.91 -9.57 3.48
C MET A 173 10.00 -10.34 4.80
N GLY A 174 8.93 -10.36 5.58
CA GLY A 174 8.85 -11.07 6.87
C GLY A 174 7.86 -12.26 6.87
N PRO A 175 8.11 -13.35 6.11
CA PRO A 175 7.23 -14.52 6.12
C PRO A 175 7.29 -15.29 7.44
N SER A 176 6.15 -15.90 7.82
CA SER A 176 6.04 -16.79 8.96
C SER A 176 5.41 -18.13 8.56
N TYR A 177 5.65 -19.16 9.38
CA TYR A 177 5.13 -20.51 9.19
C TYR A 177 4.35 -20.90 10.43
N ALA A 178 3.04 -21.06 10.30
CA ALA A 178 2.17 -21.35 11.42
C ALA A 178 1.69 -22.82 11.42
N ASP A 179 1.40 -23.33 12.61
CA ASP A 179 0.65 -24.59 12.78
C ASP A 179 -0.79 -24.37 12.30
N PRO A 180 -1.22 -25.01 11.22
CA PRO A 180 -2.55 -24.78 10.67
C PRO A 180 -3.68 -25.18 11.63
N ARG A 181 -3.41 -25.92 12.73
CA ARG A 181 -4.43 -26.29 13.72
C ARG A 181 -4.70 -25.18 14.72
N THR A 182 -3.67 -24.36 15.03
CA THR A 182 -3.70 -23.44 16.18
C THR A 182 -3.32 -21.99 15.86
N GLY A 183 -2.72 -21.73 14.68
CA GLY A 183 -2.12 -20.46 14.37
C GLY A 183 -0.80 -20.19 15.13
N GLU A 184 -0.21 -21.22 15.81
CA GLU A 184 1.09 -21.03 16.45
C GLU A 184 2.18 -20.83 15.41
N ILE A 185 2.85 -19.68 15.45
CA ILE A 185 4.01 -19.41 14.58
C ILE A 185 5.18 -20.28 15.05
N LEU A 186 5.57 -21.23 14.21
CA LEU A 186 6.63 -22.20 14.49
C LEU A 186 8.02 -21.69 14.09
N GLY A 187 8.07 -20.78 13.15
CA GLY A 187 9.25 -20.10 12.66
C GLY A 187 8.88 -18.91 11.81
N ALA A 188 9.76 -17.92 11.74
CA ALA A 188 9.58 -16.74 10.91
C ALA A 188 10.95 -16.24 10.43
N ASP A 189 11.05 -15.85 9.17
CA ASP A 189 12.27 -15.31 8.61
C ASP A 189 12.03 -13.89 8.09
N VAL A 190 13.09 -13.07 8.07
CA VAL A 190 13.12 -11.85 7.29
C VAL A 190 14.11 -12.03 6.15
N ILE A 191 13.66 -11.87 4.92
CA ILE A 191 14.52 -11.82 3.75
C ILE A 191 14.85 -10.36 3.49
N TRP A 192 16.11 -9.98 3.70
CA TRP A 192 16.58 -8.62 3.59
C TRP A 192 17.47 -8.46 2.36
N TYR A 193 17.02 -7.73 1.37
CA TYR A 193 17.80 -7.46 0.18
C TYR A 193 18.70 -6.24 0.37
N HIS A 194 19.95 -6.31 -0.14
CA HIS A 194 20.90 -5.21 0.00
C HIS A 194 20.34 -3.88 -0.57
N ASN A 195 19.69 -3.96 -1.72
CA ASN A 195 19.22 -2.76 -2.44
C ASN A 195 18.06 -2.03 -1.78
N ILE A 196 17.59 -2.49 -0.60
CA ILE A 196 16.72 -1.73 0.29
C ILE A 196 17.35 -0.36 0.64
N LEU A 197 18.69 -0.27 0.68
CA LEU A 197 19.40 0.98 0.93
C LEU A 197 19.06 2.05 -0.10
N ASN A 198 19.01 1.69 -1.38
CA ASN A 198 18.61 2.61 -2.45
C ASN A 198 17.13 3.03 -2.31
N LEU A 199 16.28 2.10 -1.94
CA LEU A 199 14.85 2.36 -1.77
C LEU A 199 14.59 3.35 -0.63
N VAL A 200 15.14 3.10 0.57
CA VAL A 200 14.98 4.03 1.71
C VAL A 200 15.65 5.38 1.46
N HIS A 201 16.77 5.38 0.69
CA HIS A 201 17.39 6.62 0.24
C HIS A 201 16.43 7.44 -0.63
N ASN A 202 15.79 6.80 -1.63
CA ASN A 202 14.84 7.47 -2.51
C ASN A 202 13.64 8.03 -1.74
N TRP A 203 13.09 7.27 -0.77
CA TRP A 203 11.99 7.75 0.06
C TRP A 203 12.38 8.98 0.89
N ARG A 204 13.48 8.90 1.63
CA ARG A 204 13.95 10.03 2.45
C ARG A 204 14.22 11.27 1.60
N PHE A 205 14.90 11.09 0.47
CA PHE A 205 15.22 12.19 -0.44
C PHE A 205 13.95 12.85 -1.00
N THR A 206 13.04 12.07 -1.59
CA THR A 206 11.83 12.61 -2.26
C THR A 206 10.79 13.14 -1.29
N GLN A 207 10.66 12.54 -0.10
CA GLN A 207 9.65 12.89 0.88
C GLN A 207 10.11 13.99 1.85
N THR A 208 11.40 14.07 2.19
CA THR A 208 11.90 15.01 3.19
C THR A 208 13.03 15.93 2.73
N GLY A 209 13.56 15.80 1.51
CA GLY A 209 14.68 16.60 1.02
C GLY A 209 14.45 18.11 1.03
N ALA A 210 13.21 18.57 0.91
CA ALA A 210 12.89 19.99 1.03
C ALA A 210 13.07 20.55 2.46
N VAL A 211 12.98 19.65 3.47
CA VAL A 211 12.95 20.00 4.91
C VAL A 211 14.22 19.58 5.62
N ASP A 212 14.79 18.42 5.29
CA ASP A 212 15.96 17.83 5.95
C ASP A 212 17.24 18.00 5.09
N PRO A 213 18.18 18.88 5.47
CA PRO A 213 19.45 19.04 4.74
C PRO A 213 20.33 17.79 4.74
N ARG A 214 20.19 16.88 5.72
CA ARG A 214 21.02 15.67 5.84
C ARG A 214 20.82 14.69 4.70
N VAL A 215 19.66 14.77 4.01
CA VAL A 215 19.32 13.87 2.90
C VAL A 215 19.57 14.47 1.51
N ARG A 216 20.21 15.65 1.42
CA ARG A 216 20.51 16.35 0.16
C ARG A 216 21.89 15.95 -0.38
N LYS A 217 22.13 14.66 -0.49
CA LYS A 217 23.42 14.11 -0.97
C LYS A 217 23.24 12.68 -1.50
N PRO A 218 24.15 12.24 -2.41
CA PRO A 218 24.09 10.90 -3.02
C PRO A 218 24.21 9.75 -2.03
N VAL A 219 24.98 9.92 -0.95
CA VAL A 219 25.17 8.92 0.12
C VAL A 219 24.87 9.56 1.46
N PHE A 220 23.91 8.99 2.20
CA PHE A 220 23.54 9.47 3.53
C PHE A 220 24.59 9.14 4.58
N ASP A 221 24.63 9.96 5.63
CA ASP A 221 25.40 9.63 6.83
C ASP A 221 24.81 8.40 7.52
N ASP A 222 25.65 7.69 8.25
CA ASP A 222 25.29 6.41 8.85
C ASP A 222 24.13 6.53 9.86
N ASP A 223 23.96 7.66 10.53
CA ASP A 223 22.86 7.91 11.49
C ASP A 223 21.50 8.01 10.78
N VAL A 224 21.42 8.69 9.63
CA VAL A 224 20.20 8.83 8.82
C VAL A 224 19.79 7.47 8.25
N MET A 225 20.77 6.71 7.73
CA MET A 225 20.52 5.37 7.21
C MET A 225 20.12 4.41 8.33
N HIS A 226 20.78 4.47 9.48
CA HIS A 226 20.46 3.67 10.67
C HIS A 226 19.01 3.86 11.11
N GLU A 227 18.54 5.10 11.19
CA GLU A 227 17.14 5.41 11.52
C GLU A 227 16.15 4.73 10.55
N SER A 228 16.44 4.80 9.24
CA SER A 228 15.59 4.22 8.20
C SER A 228 15.60 2.69 8.21
N LEU A 229 16.77 2.06 8.45
CA LEU A 229 16.88 0.60 8.54
C LEU A 229 16.22 0.05 9.81
N THR A 230 16.27 0.79 10.92
CA THR A 230 15.55 0.41 12.15
C THR A 230 14.05 0.37 11.92
N TYR A 231 13.49 1.38 11.20
CA TYR A 231 12.11 1.39 10.78
C TYR A 231 11.74 0.14 9.98
N VAL A 232 12.50 -0.18 8.92
CA VAL A 232 12.24 -1.36 8.08
C VAL A 232 12.30 -2.63 8.92
N ALA A 233 13.32 -2.80 9.76
CA ALA A 233 13.45 -3.98 10.61
C ALA A 233 12.25 -4.14 11.57
N ALA A 234 11.81 -3.05 12.21
CA ALA A 234 10.65 -3.09 13.10
C ALA A 234 9.36 -3.49 12.35
N HIS A 235 9.18 -2.99 11.13
CA HIS A 235 8.04 -3.33 10.27
C HIS A 235 8.02 -4.83 9.92
N GLU A 236 9.14 -5.37 9.38
CA GLU A 236 9.22 -6.79 8.98
C GLU A 236 9.04 -7.73 10.18
N ILE A 237 9.57 -7.36 11.35
CA ILE A 237 9.34 -8.12 12.58
C ILE A 237 7.86 -8.09 12.98
N GLY A 238 7.15 -6.99 12.77
CA GLY A 238 5.70 -6.93 12.99
C GLY A 238 4.94 -8.03 12.24
N HIS A 239 5.30 -8.28 10.97
CA HIS A 239 4.75 -9.40 10.20
C HIS A 239 5.13 -10.76 10.80
N CYS A 240 6.38 -10.91 11.20
CA CYS A 240 6.84 -12.13 11.88
C CYS A 240 6.14 -12.37 13.23
N LEU A 241 5.54 -11.35 13.83
CA LEU A 241 4.71 -11.45 15.05
C LEU A 241 3.22 -11.67 14.75
N GLY A 242 2.85 -11.82 13.49
CA GLY A 242 1.49 -12.09 13.03
C GLY A 242 0.67 -10.86 12.65
N LEU A 243 1.26 -9.65 12.64
CA LEU A 243 0.52 -8.43 12.30
C LEU A 243 0.43 -8.21 10.78
N MET A 244 -0.75 -7.83 10.34
CA MET A 244 -1.04 -7.36 8.98
C MET A 244 -0.71 -5.87 8.82
N HIS A 245 -0.62 -5.41 7.58
CA HIS A 245 -0.58 -3.97 7.31
C HIS A 245 -1.81 -3.26 7.87
N ASN A 246 -1.60 -2.10 8.51
CA ASN A 246 -2.65 -1.18 8.94
C ASN A 246 -2.56 0.12 8.13
N MET A 247 -3.06 0.10 6.89
CA MET A 247 -2.97 1.25 5.96
C MET A 247 -3.89 2.42 6.34
N GLY A 248 -4.86 2.22 7.23
CA GLY A 248 -5.72 3.28 7.76
C GLY A 248 -5.12 4.04 8.93
N ALA A 249 -3.99 3.59 9.49
CA ALA A 249 -3.46 4.17 10.71
C ALA A 249 -3.08 5.66 10.57
N SER A 250 -2.36 6.04 9.50
CA SER A 250 -1.93 7.43 9.26
C SER A 250 -3.10 8.39 9.03
N HIS A 251 -4.24 7.89 8.55
CA HIS A 251 -5.45 8.69 8.39
C HIS A 251 -6.03 9.23 9.72
N SER A 252 -5.67 8.63 10.85
CA SER A 252 -6.07 9.10 12.18
C SER A 252 -5.46 10.45 12.56
N PHE A 253 -4.39 10.90 11.89
CA PHE A 253 -3.70 12.15 12.19
C PHE A 253 -4.20 13.30 11.32
N THR A 254 -4.34 14.49 11.93
CA THR A 254 -4.56 15.71 11.14
C THR A 254 -3.24 16.24 10.58
N LEU A 255 -3.31 17.07 9.54
CA LEU A 255 -2.09 17.72 9.01
C LEU A 255 -1.43 18.65 10.03
N ASP A 256 -2.22 19.25 10.93
CA ASP A 256 -1.68 20.05 12.04
C ASP A 256 -0.91 19.18 13.03
N ASN A 257 -1.38 17.97 13.34
CA ASN A 257 -0.67 16.99 14.16
C ASN A 257 0.70 16.64 13.55
N LEU A 258 0.75 16.40 12.22
CA LEU A 258 1.98 16.06 11.51
C LEU A 258 3.00 17.21 11.44
N ARG A 259 2.58 18.43 11.75
CA ARG A 259 3.43 19.64 11.82
C ARG A 259 3.62 20.17 13.25
N ASP A 260 3.06 19.48 14.24
CA ASP A 260 3.26 19.82 15.65
C ASP A 260 4.47 19.07 16.24
N PRO A 261 5.49 19.80 16.77
CA PRO A 261 6.68 19.16 17.34
C PRO A 261 6.36 18.21 18.49
N ALA A 262 5.50 18.60 19.44
CA ALA A 262 5.22 17.79 20.62
C ALA A 262 4.47 16.52 20.24
N PHE A 263 3.52 16.63 19.31
CA PHE A 263 2.77 15.50 18.80
C PHE A 263 3.69 14.52 18.01
N THR A 264 4.47 15.02 17.07
CA THR A 264 5.30 14.15 16.21
C THR A 264 6.48 13.52 16.95
N GLN A 265 7.04 14.18 17.96
CA GLN A 265 8.05 13.56 18.85
C GLN A 265 7.47 12.36 19.61
N LYS A 266 6.19 12.40 19.99
CA LYS A 266 5.51 11.33 20.72
C LYS A 266 5.00 10.21 19.80
N HIS A 267 4.41 10.57 18.66
CA HIS A 267 3.65 9.63 17.81
C HIS A 267 4.28 9.35 16.44
N GLY A 268 5.29 10.14 16.03
CA GLY A 268 5.85 10.04 14.68
C GLY A 268 4.85 10.42 13.59
N THR A 269 4.87 9.70 12.49
CA THR A 269 4.00 9.93 11.32
C THR A 269 2.71 9.11 11.34
N THR A 270 2.61 8.09 12.20
CA THR A 270 1.52 7.11 12.23
C THR A 270 1.41 6.43 13.60
N PRO A 271 0.23 6.01 14.04
CA PRO A 271 0.10 5.20 15.26
C PRO A 271 0.48 3.72 15.10
N SER A 272 0.81 3.26 13.88
CA SER A 272 1.22 1.88 13.62
C SER A 272 2.46 1.80 12.71
N ILE A 273 3.46 1.02 13.14
CA ILE A 273 4.62 0.70 12.29
C ILE A 273 4.24 -0.17 11.10
N MET A 274 3.08 -0.82 11.16
CA MET A 274 2.55 -1.65 10.07
C MET A 274 1.88 -0.85 8.95
N ASP A 275 1.86 0.47 9.07
CA ASP A 275 1.49 1.40 8.01
C ASP A 275 2.72 1.76 7.16
N TYR A 276 2.49 2.16 5.91
CA TYR A 276 3.54 2.69 5.04
C TYR A 276 3.69 4.22 5.12
N ALA A 277 3.32 4.84 6.22
CA ALA A 277 3.51 6.26 6.54
C ALA A 277 4.99 6.59 6.82
N ARG A 278 5.86 6.38 5.83
CA ARG A 278 7.32 6.22 5.93
C ARG A 278 8.06 7.47 6.39
N ASN A 279 7.74 8.61 5.80
CA ASN A 279 8.37 9.88 6.15
C ASN A 279 7.37 11.03 6.05
N ASN A 280 7.58 12.05 6.87
CA ASN A 280 6.67 13.19 6.99
C ASN A 280 6.82 14.17 5.81
N PHE A 281 6.21 13.84 4.68
CA PHE A 281 6.19 14.72 3.51
C PHE A 281 5.23 15.94 3.65
N VAL A 282 4.42 15.96 4.71
CA VAL A 282 3.54 17.08 5.06
C VAL A 282 4.33 18.21 5.73
N ALA A 283 5.43 17.89 6.41
CA ALA A 283 6.32 18.89 7.00
C ALA A 283 6.83 19.88 5.93
N GLN A 284 6.95 21.14 6.30
CA GLN A 284 7.37 22.23 5.42
C GLN A 284 8.71 22.82 5.89
N PRO A 285 9.46 23.54 5.03
CA PRO A 285 10.69 24.20 5.45
C PRO A 285 10.52 25.01 6.73
N GLY A 286 11.40 24.81 7.71
CA GLY A 286 11.32 25.37 9.07
C GLY A 286 10.65 24.45 10.11
N ASP A 287 9.97 23.39 9.71
CA ASP A 287 9.31 22.48 10.66
C ASP A 287 10.34 21.60 11.41
N LEU A 288 11.39 21.14 10.72
CA LEU A 288 12.48 20.38 11.35
C LEU A 288 13.18 21.18 12.44
N GLU A 289 13.49 22.44 12.15
CA GLU A 289 14.14 23.36 13.10
C GLU A 289 13.26 23.66 14.31
N ARG A 290 11.95 23.57 14.18
CA ARG A 290 11.00 23.65 15.30
C ARG A 290 10.89 22.35 16.11
N GLY A 291 11.51 21.26 15.64
CA GLY A 291 11.52 19.96 16.30
C GLY A 291 10.44 18.99 15.80
N VAL A 292 9.84 19.22 14.64
CA VAL A 292 8.92 18.24 14.02
C VAL A 292 9.71 16.99 13.63
N ARG A 293 9.23 15.84 14.06
CA ARG A 293 9.81 14.54 13.68
C ARG A 293 9.38 14.16 12.27
N LEU A 294 10.34 13.67 11.47
CA LEU A 294 10.13 13.32 10.06
C LEU A 294 9.95 11.82 9.81
N THR A 295 10.00 11.00 10.83
CA THR A 295 9.99 9.53 10.73
C THR A 295 8.90 8.91 11.59
N PRO A 296 8.45 7.68 11.26
CA PRO A 296 7.50 6.95 12.11
C PRO A 296 8.11 6.62 13.48
N PRO A 297 7.29 6.25 14.47
CA PRO A 297 7.79 5.67 15.69
C PRO A 297 8.33 4.26 15.42
N PRO A 298 9.24 3.70 16.24
CA PRO A 298 9.69 2.31 16.09
C PRO A 298 8.57 1.29 16.30
N VAL A 299 7.62 1.59 17.20
CA VAL A 299 6.39 0.84 17.49
C VAL A 299 5.34 1.87 17.92
N GLY A 300 4.18 1.84 17.28
CA GLY A 300 3.12 2.81 17.51
C GLY A 300 2.13 2.37 18.60
N VAL A 301 1.21 3.28 18.95
CA VAL A 301 0.19 3.00 19.98
C VAL A 301 -0.80 1.91 19.54
N TYR A 302 -1.08 1.82 18.22
CA TYR A 302 -1.88 0.73 17.67
C TYR A 302 -1.15 -0.62 17.80
N ASP A 303 0.14 -0.67 17.52
CA ASP A 303 0.94 -1.90 17.58
C ASP A 303 0.98 -2.45 19.00
N ILE A 304 1.18 -1.56 19.99
CA ILE A 304 1.12 -1.91 21.41
C ILE A 304 -0.24 -2.49 21.79
N TYR A 305 -1.32 -1.88 21.29
CA TYR A 305 -2.68 -2.37 21.50
C TYR A 305 -2.90 -3.73 20.83
N ALA A 306 -2.49 -3.89 19.57
CA ALA A 306 -2.66 -5.12 18.81
C ALA A 306 -1.89 -6.29 19.45
N ILE A 307 -0.64 -6.08 19.88
CA ILE A 307 0.13 -7.08 20.62
C ILE A 307 -0.54 -7.42 21.97
N ASN A 308 -1.02 -6.43 22.71
CA ASN A 308 -1.78 -6.70 23.94
C ASN A 308 -3.01 -7.57 23.64
N TRP A 309 -3.80 -7.22 22.62
CA TRP A 309 -4.99 -7.96 22.23
C TRP A 309 -4.67 -9.38 21.77
N GLY A 310 -3.61 -9.56 20.99
CA GLY A 310 -3.22 -10.86 20.41
C GLY A 310 -2.52 -11.79 21.41
N TYR A 311 -1.71 -11.26 22.32
CA TYR A 311 -0.78 -12.05 23.13
C TYR A 311 -1.08 -12.13 24.61
N ARG A 312 -1.82 -11.15 25.20
CA ARG A 312 -2.12 -11.17 26.64
C ARG A 312 -3.04 -12.35 26.98
N LEU A 313 -2.63 -13.14 27.98
CA LEU A 313 -3.44 -14.25 28.49
C LEU A 313 -4.59 -13.71 29.36
N ILE A 314 -5.75 -14.35 29.23
CA ILE A 314 -6.97 -13.97 29.95
C ILE A 314 -7.20 -14.98 31.05
N PRO A 315 -7.24 -14.56 32.33
CA PRO A 315 -7.41 -15.48 33.46
C PRO A 315 -8.76 -16.18 33.40
N GLY A 316 -8.74 -17.51 33.55
CA GLY A 316 -9.96 -18.34 33.55
C GLY A 316 -10.63 -18.54 32.18
N ALA A 317 -9.97 -18.13 31.10
CA ALA A 317 -10.47 -18.36 29.73
C ALA A 317 -9.61 -19.45 29.06
N ASP A 318 -10.07 -20.69 29.11
CA ASP A 318 -9.37 -21.86 28.55
C ASP A 318 -9.83 -22.22 27.14
N THR A 319 -10.80 -21.48 26.59
CA THR A 319 -11.31 -21.67 25.22
C THR A 319 -11.45 -20.32 24.50
N PRO A 320 -11.38 -20.28 23.16
CA PRO A 320 -11.52 -19.04 22.42
C PRO A 320 -12.90 -18.38 22.62
N GLU A 321 -13.96 -19.16 22.87
CA GLU A 321 -15.27 -18.63 23.19
C GLU A 321 -15.28 -17.92 24.55
N ALA A 322 -14.52 -18.42 25.53
CA ALA A 322 -14.39 -17.81 26.86
C ALA A 322 -13.53 -16.50 26.81
N GLU A 323 -12.56 -16.42 25.90
CA GLU A 323 -11.77 -15.19 25.68
C GLU A 323 -12.60 -14.07 25.04
N LYS A 324 -13.52 -14.41 24.14
CA LYS A 324 -14.23 -13.47 23.27
C LYS A 324 -14.86 -12.27 23.98
N PRO A 325 -15.59 -12.41 25.10
CA PRO A 325 -16.19 -11.26 25.79
C PRO A 325 -15.15 -10.23 26.28
N THR A 326 -13.97 -10.68 26.70
CA THR A 326 -12.88 -9.80 27.13
C THR A 326 -12.22 -9.12 25.95
N LEU A 327 -11.99 -9.84 24.87
CA LEU A 327 -11.42 -9.31 23.63
C LEU A 327 -12.35 -8.27 22.99
N ASP A 328 -13.66 -8.52 22.94
CA ASP A 328 -14.66 -7.56 22.45
C ASP A 328 -14.70 -6.30 23.31
N ARG A 329 -14.57 -6.44 24.65
CA ARG A 329 -14.50 -5.29 25.55
C ARG A 329 -13.25 -4.43 25.29
N TRP A 330 -12.07 -5.04 25.09
CA TRP A 330 -10.84 -4.29 24.79
C TRP A 330 -10.95 -3.51 23.48
N ILE A 331 -11.62 -4.06 22.48
CA ILE A 331 -11.93 -3.33 21.23
C ILE A 331 -12.89 -2.17 21.51
N ALA A 332 -13.97 -2.43 22.26
CA ALA A 332 -14.98 -1.42 22.57
C ALA A 332 -14.43 -0.24 23.40
N GLU A 333 -13.45 -0.48 24.26
CA GLU A 333 -12.75 0.55 25.04
C GLU A 333 -11.95 1.53 24.14
N LYS A 334 -11.61 1.13 22.92
CA LYS A 334 -10.83 1.90 21.94
C LYS A 334 -11.65 2.46 20.77
N ALA A 335 -12.90 2.07 20.63
CA ALA A 335 -13.74 2.33 19.44
C ALA A 335 -13.99 3.82 19.12
N ASN A 336 -13.70 4.76 20.04
CA ASN A 336 -13.86 6.20 19.82
C ASN A 336 -12.53 6.93 19.56
N ASP A 337 -11.43 6.21 19.43
CA ASP A 337 -10.12 6.79 19.16
C ASP A 337 -9.57 6.22 17.86
N PRO A 338 -9.52 7.04 16.80
CA PRO A 338 -9.11 6.59 15.46
C PRO A 338 -7.67 6.04 15.43
N MET A 339 -6.82 6.38 16.42
CA MET A 339 -5.47 5.81 16.50
C MET A 339 -5.45 4.30 16.77
N TYR A 340 -6.58 3.68 17.13
CA TYR A 340 -6.71 2.25 17.39
C TYR A 340 -7.58 1.54 16.34
N GLU A 341 -7.99 2.22 15.28
CA GLU A 341 -8.70 1.61 14.17
C GLU A 341 -7.75 0.83 13.25
N PHE A 342 -8.27 -0.25 12.67
CA PHE A 342 -7.56 -1.08 11.71
C PHE A 342 -8.13 -0.88 10.31
N GLY A 343 -7.29 -0.43 9.38
CA GLY A 343 -7.59 -0.34 7.96
C GLY A 343 -6.71 -1.28 7.15
N ALA A 344 -7.30 -2.37 6.64
CA ALA A 344 -6.55 -3.37 5.88
C ALA A 344 -6.09 -2.84 4.53
N GLN A 345 -4.92 -3.31 4.07
CA GLN A 345 -4.41 -2.99 2.73
C GLN A 345 -5.44 -3.35 1.65
N GLN A 346 -5.71 -2.43 0.75
CA GLN A 346 -6.54 -2.68 -0.42
C GLN A 346 -5.70 -3.26 -1.56
N PHE A 347 -6.19 -4.34 -2.17
CA PHE A 347 -5.52 -5.01 -3.29
C PHE A 347 -6.40 -4.95 -4.55
N LEU A 348 -5.79 -4.80 -5.73
CA LEU A 348 -6.46 -4.70 -7.04
C LEU A 348 -7.39 -3.49 -7.24
N GLY A 349 -7.27 -2.44 -6.46
CA GLY A 349 -7.98 -1.18 -6.66
C GLY A 349 -8.22 -0.41 -5.38
N LEU A 350 -8.18 0.91 -5.45
CA LEU A 350 -8.44 1.79 -4.33
C LEU A 350 -9.91 2.22 -4.37
N VAL A 351 -10.64 1.91 -3.32
CA VAL A 351 -12.05 2.27 -3.14
C VAL A 351 -12.25 3.13 -1.90
N ASP A 352 -11.55 2.77 -0.82
CA ASP A 352 -11.57 3.50 0.45
C ASP A 352 -10.41 4.51 0.49
N PRO A 353 -10.71 5.81 0.51
CA PRO A 353 -9.65 6.81 0.60
C PRO A 353 -8.97 6.89 1.97
N THR A 354 -9.49 6.22 2.99
CA THR A 354 -8.93 6.23 4.35
C THR A 354 -7.90 5.14 4.61
N ASP A 355 -7.84 4.10 3.74
CA ASP A 355 -6.98 2.93 3.88
C ASP A 355 -6.00 2.87 2.71
N GLN A 356 -5.13 3.87 2.55
CA GLN A 356 -4.21 3.96 1.42
C GLN A 356 -2.77 3.61 1.81
N THR A 357 -1.99 3.24 0.83
CA THR A 357 -0.56 2.98 0.97
C THR A 357 0.24 4.27 0.81
N GLU A 358 1.15 4.57 1.73
CA GLU A 358 2.09 5.71 1.66
C GLU A 358 1.44 7.10 1.71
N ASP A 359 0.19 7.19 2.14
CA ASP A 359 -0.48 8.45 2.42
C ASP A 359 -0.15 8.98 3.83
N LEU A 360 -0.51 10.21 4.10
CA LEU A 360 -0.41 10.85 5.41
C LEU A 360 -1.58 11.77 5.67
N GLY A 361 -2.12 11.64 6.87
CA GLY A 361 -3.14 12.55 7.38
C GLY A 361 -4.52 12.34 6.80
N ASN A 362 -5.49 13.06 7.33
CA ASN A 362 -6.91 12.89 7.02
C ASN A 362 -7.44 13.76 5.87
N ASP A 363 -6.56 14.48 5.16
CA ASP A 363 -6.92 15.31 3.99
C ASP A 363 -5.85 15.20 2.91
N HIS A 364 -5.99 14.20 2.03
CA HIS A 364 -5.00 13.91 0.98
C HIS A 364 -4.88 15.02 -0.08
N ILE A 365 -5.89 15.88 -0.23
CA ILE A 365 -5.82 17.03 -1.14
C ILE A 365 -4.82 18.05 -0.59
N LYS A 366 -4.96 18.44 0.67
CA LYS A 366 -4.03 19.38 1.31
C LYS A 366 -2.66 18.77 1.55
N ALA A 367 -2.60 17.49 1.95
CA ALA A 367 -1.33 16.76 2.06
C ALA A 367 -0.60 16.73 0.72
N GLY A 368 -1.31 16.49 -0.38
CA GLY A 368 -0.78 16.54 -1.74
C GLY A 368 -0.25 17.92 -2.11
N ASP A 369 -0.95 19.01 -1.78
CA ASP A 369 -0.46 20.36 -2.02
C ASP A 369 0.84 20.66 -1.27
N MET A 370 0.94 20.24 0.01
CA MET A 370 2.15 20.38 0.82
C MET A 370 3.31 19.57 0.25
N ALA A 371 3.07 18.30 -0.08
CA ALA A 371 4.06 17.42 -0.70
C ALA A 371 4.56 17.95 -2.04
N ILE A 372 3.65 18.42 -2.92
CA ILE A 372 4.02 18.98 -4.22
C ILE A 372 4.81 20.27 -4.07
N SER A 373 4.51 21.09 -3.05
CA SER A 373 5.34 22.25 -2.72
C SER A 373 6.79 21.84 -2.41
N ASN A 374 6.97 20.79 -1.60
CA ASN A 374 8.28 20.23 -1.27
C ASN A 374 8.97 19.63 -2.50
N LEU A 375 8.26 18.87 -3.34
CA LEU A 375 8.81 18.30 -4.57
C LEU A 375 9.30 19.36 -5.55
N LYS A 376 8.65 20.52 -5.65
CA LYS A 376 9.12 21.65 -6.45
C LYS A 376 10.45 22.20 -5.95
N ILE A 377 10.64 22.29 -4.64
CA ILE A 377 11.91 22.69 -4.05
C ILE A 377 13.02 21.68 -4.41
N ILE A 378 12.72 20.38 -4.26
CA ILE A 378 13.69 19.31 -4.57
C ILE A 378 14.02 19.33 -6.06
N MET A 379 13.02 19.42 -6.95
CA MET A 379 13.21 19.45 -8.40
C MET A 379 14.11 20.60 -8.86
N ASN A 380 13.95 21.78 -8.26
CA ASN A 380 14.78 22.95 -8.58
C ASN A 380 16.23 22.80 -8.15
N ASN A 381 16.54 21.89 -7.21
CA ASN A 381 17.87 21.64 -6.67
C ASN A 381 18.35 20.21 -6.98
N LEU A 382 17.66 19.46 -7.83
CA LEU A 382 17.90 18.03 -8.00
C LEU A 382 19.34 17.73 -8.45
N GLU A 383 19.85 18.49 -9.40
CA GLU A 383 21.21 18.32 -9.91
C GLU A 383 22.28 18.65 -8.84
N ASP A 384 22.06 19.71 -8.06
CA ASP A 384 22.98 20.11 -7.00
C ASP A 384 22.99 19.14 -5.81
N TRP A 385 21.85 18.50 -5.52
CA TRP A 385 21.71 17.64 -4.35
C TRP A 385 21.96 16.15 -4.64
N ALA A 386 21.73 15.71 -5.87
CA ALA A 386 21.81 14.30 -6.25
C ALA A 386 22.88 14.03 -7.35
N GLY A 387 23.46 15.06 -7.95
CA GLY A 387 24.52 14.91 -8.94
C GLY A 387 25.87 14.56 -8.29
N GLU A 388 26.66 13.74 -8.96
CA GLU A 388 28.00 13.34 -8.54
C GLU A 388 29.02 13.79 -9.61
N PRO A 389 29.94 14.71 -9.28
CA PRO A 389 30.93 15.16 -10.24
C PRO A 389 31.83 14.01 -10.73
N GLY A 390 31.87 13.80 -12.04
CA GLY A 390 32.68 12.75 -12.68
C GLY A 390 31.90 11.48 -13.03
N GLU A 391 30.67 11.34 -12.53
CA GLU A 391 29.76 10.26 -12.91
C GLU A 391 28.93 10.65 -14.15
N ASP A 392 28.34 9.66 -14.82
CA ASP A 392 27.35 9.89 -15.87
C ASP A 392 26.00 10.37 -15.31
N PHE A 393 25.02 10.60 -16.18
CA PHE A 393 23.70 11.09 -15.77
C PHE A 393 22.70 9.98 -15.41
N GLU A 394 23.07 8.70 -15.42
CA GLU A 394 22.16 7.60 -15.09
C GLU A 394 21.64 7.67 -13.64
N PRO A 395 22.50 7.86 -12.60
CA PRO A 395 22.03 8.01 -11.22
C PRO A 395 21.10 9.22 -11.02
N LEU A 396 21.37 10.34 -11.71
CA LEU A 396 20.52 11.53 -11.65
C LEU A 396 19.18 11.28 -12.37
N SER A 397 19.18 10.55 -13.49
CA SER A 397 17.97 10.13 -14.20
C SER A 397 17.08 9.24 -13.30
N ASP A 398 17.68 8.34 -12.54
CA ASP A 398 16.94 7.48 -11.60
C ASP A 398 16.33 8.27 -10.44
N LYS A 399 17.05 9.27 -9.92
CA LYS A 399 16.48 10.21 -8.94
C LYS A 399 15.33 11.03 -9.51
N TYR A 400 15.44 11.47 -10.76
CA TYR A 400 14.34 12.15 -11.45
C TYR A 400 13.13 11.22 -11.62
N LYS A 401 13.32 9.95 -12.00
CA LYS A 401 12.24 8.95 -12.07
C LYS A 401 11.58 8.74 -10.70
N ALA A 402 12.37 8.63 -9.62
CA ALA A 402 11.85 8.53 -8.26
C ALA A 402 11.00 9.76 -7.86
N MET A 403 11.42 10.97 -8.25
CA MET A 403 10.62 12.19 -8.06
C MET A 403 9.30 12.14 -8.82
N CYS A 404 9.31 11.66 -10.07
CA CYS A 404 8.11 11.48 -10.86
C CYS A 404 7.14 10.48 -10.22
N GLN A 405 7.65 9.34 -9.76
CA GLN A 405 6.85 8.32 -9.05
C GLN A 405 6.25 8.88 -7.76
N GLN A 406 7.03 9.63 -6.96
CA GLN A 406 6.52 10.25 -5.74
C GLN A 406 5.39 11.26 -6.03
N TYR A 407 5.51 12.07 -7.10
CA TYR A 407 4.43 12.95 -7.53
C TYR A 407 3.17 12.18 -7.96
N LEU A 408 3.33 11.09 -8.75
CA LEU A 408 2.23 10.22 -9.14
C LEU A 408 1.50 9.64 -7.92
N ARG A 409 2.26 9.25 -6.88
CA ARG A 409 1.71 8.71 -5.64
C ARG A 409 0.82 9.74 -4.94
N HIS A 410 1.25 11.01 -4.84
CA HIS A 410 0.41 12.07 -4.27
C HIS A 410 -0.84 12.36 -5.11
N VAL A 411 -0.75 12.28 -6.44
CA VAL A 411 -1.94 12.38 -7.32
C VAL A 411 -2.86 11.16 -7.11
N GLY A 412 -2.26 9.97 -6.96
CA GLY A 412 -2.95 8.71 -6.70
C GLY A 412 -3.75 8.72 -5.40
N HIS A 413 -3.26 9.37 -4.33
CA HIS A 413 -3.96 9.46 -3.05
C HIS A 413 -5.27 10.28 -3.11
N VAL A 414 -5.40 11.18 -4.07
CA VAL A 414 -6.63 11.98 -4.24
C VAL A 414 -7.66 11.26 -5.10
N TYR A 415 -7.22 10.36 -5.97
CA TYR A 415 -8.10 9.63 -6.88
C TYR A 415 -9.21 8.84 -6.16
N PRO A 416 -8.98 8.11 -5.05
CA PRO A 416 -10.00 7.30 -4.40
C PRO A 416 -11.19 8.06 -3.86
N TYR A 417 -11.12 9.39 -3.75
CA TYR A 417 -12.31 10.18 -3.44
C TYR A 417 -13.36 10.12 -4.55
N ILE A 418 -12.96 9.85 -5.82
CA ILE A 418 -13.89 9.78 -6.96
C ILE A 418 -14.64 8.43 -6.95
N GLY A 419 -15.92 8.48 -6.60
CA GLY A 419 -16.72 7.28 -6.40
C GLY A 419 -16.20 6.41 -5.24
N GLY A 420 -15.53 7.02 -4.28
CA GLY A 420 -14.99 6.36 -3.11
C GLY A 420 -16.05 5.94 -2.10
N VAL A 421 -15.69 4.93 -1.32
CA VAL A 421 -16.50 4.40 -0.23
C VAL A 421 -15.59 4.11 0.97
N GLU A 422 -15.88 4.74 2.08
CA GLU A 422 -15.26 4.46 3.36
C GLU A 422 -15.94 3.25 4.00
N PHE A 423 -15.16 2.26 4.43
CA PHE A 423 -15.67 1.03 5.03
C PHE A 423 -15.45 1.03 6.54
N LYS A 424 -16.50 0.64 7.29
CA LYS A 424 -16.43 0.47 8.75
C LYS A 424 -16.90 -0.93 9.17
N GLU A 425 -16.12 -1.57 10.03
CA GLU A 425 -16.49 -2.87 10.60
C GLU A 425 -17.52 -2.70 11.73
N ILE A 426 -18.81 -2.79 11.38
CA ILE A 426 -19.93 -2.67 12.32
C ILE A 426 -20.49 -4.05 12.64
N ARG A 427 -20.77 -4.29 13.93
CA ARG A 427 -21.40 -5.54 14.39
C ARG A 427 -22.91 -5.37 14.58
N GLN A 428 -23.70 -6.39 14.24
CA GLN A 428 -25.14 -6.39 14.50
C GLN A 428 -25.40 -6.21 16.00
N GLY A 429 -26.32 -5.31 16.36
CA GLY A 429 -26.64 -4.99 17.75
C GLY A 429 -25.65 -4.04 18.45
N ALA A 430 -24.62 -3.54 17.76
CA ALA A 430 -23.81 -2.45 18.28
C ALA A 430 -24.66 -1.18 18.46
N LYS A 431 -24.29 -0.35 19.46
CA LYS A 431 -24.99 0.94 19.70
C LYS A 431 -24.81 1.93 18.56
N ASP A 432 -23.74 1.78 17.79
CA ASP A 432 -23.50 2.56 16.57
C ASP A 432 -24.32 1.98 15.43
N ASN A 433 -25.35 2.71 15.03
CA ASN A 433 -26.23 2.35 13.90
C ASN A 433 -25.69 2.89 12.56
N GLY A 434 -24.38 3.10 12.43
CA GLY A 434 -23.76 3.53 11.20
C GLY A 434 -23.93 2.51 10.05
N MET A 435 -23.53 2.91 8.86
CA MET A 435 -23.48 2.03 7.69
C MET A 435 -22.07 1.47 7.53
N GLN A 436 -21.98 0.20 7.11
CA GLN A 436 -20.66 -0.39 6.76
C GLN A 436 -20.03 0.27 5.54
N ARG A 437 -20.83 0.86 4.64
CA ARG A 437 -20.41 1.54 3.41
C ARG A 437 -20.85 3.00 3.45
N ASN A 438 -19.90 3.92 3.55
CA ASN A 438 -20.13 5.35 3.59
C ASN A 438 -19.60 5.97 2.31
N PHE A 439 -20.49 6.40 1.41
CA PHE A 439 -20.09 7.03 0.15
C PHE A 439 -19.48 8.41 0.40
N ILE A 440 -18.39 8.71 -0.28
CA ILE A 440 -17.73 10.00 -0.17
C ILE A 440 -18.70 11.12 -0.66
N PRO A 441 -18.95 12.14 0.17
CA PRO A 441 -19.89 13.22 -0.17
C PRO A 441 -19.50 13.95 -1.46
N LYS A 442 -20.49 14.37 -2.25
CA LYS A 442 -20.26 15.07 -3.54
C LYS A 442 -19.38 16.32 -3.41
N ALA A 443 -19.41 17.00 -2.27
CA ALA A 443 -18.57 18.18 -2.04
C ALA A 443 -17.08 17.80 -2.08
N LYS A 444 -16.68 16.69 -1.42
CA LYS A 444 -15.30 16.20 -1.40
C LYS A 444 -14.90 15.61 -2.75
N GLN A 445 -15.79 14.88 -3.41
CA GLN A 445 -15.54 14.36 -4.77
C GLN A 445 -15.33 15.52 -5.78
N ARG A 446 -16.11 16.62 -5.67
CA ARG A 446 -15.95 17.80 -6.51
C ARG A 446 -14.63 18.52 -6.26
N GLU A 447 -14.21 18.62 -5.02
CA GLU A 447 -12.91 19.17 -4.63
C GLU A 447 -11.78 18.34 -5.25
N ALA A 448 -11.83 17.00 -5.08
CA ALA A 448 -10.87 16.06 -5.65
C ALA A 448 -10.80 16.15 -7.18
N MET A 449 -11.94 16.14 -7.87
CA MET A 449 -12.01 16.30 -9.33
C MET A 449 -11.32 17.57 -9.81
N LYS A 450 -11.62 18.71 -9.17
CA LYS A 450 -10.99 20.00 -9.52
C LYS A 450 -9.50 19.98 -9.29
N TRP A 451 -9.06 19.40 -8.17
CA TRP A 451 -7.65 19.28 -7.83
C TRP A 451 -6.90 18.41 -8.85
N LEU A 452 -7.43 17.22 -9.18
CA LEU A 452 -6.84 16.31 -10.16
C LEU A 452 -6.68 16.98 -11.53
N LEU A 453 -7.73 17.61 -12.03
CA LEU A 453 -7.68 18.35 -13.32
C LEU A 453 -6.70 19.53 -13.27
N ASN A 454 -6.53 20.18 -12.10
CA ASN A 454 -5.54 21.23 -11.93
C ASN A 454 -4.12 20.67 -11.97
N GLN A 455 -3.86 19.52 -11.30
CA GLN A 455 -2.54 18.87 -11.37
C GLN A 455 -2.18 18.49 -12.81
N ALA A 456 -3.11 17.94 -13.59
CA ALA A 456 -2.88 17.66 -15.01
C ALA A 456 -2.49 18.91 -15.80
N ARG A 457 -3.11 20.08 -15.51
CA ARG A 457 -2.85 21.35 -16.20
C ARG A 457 -1.57 22.06 -15.77
N THR A 458 -1.10 21.82 -14.55
CA THR A 458 0.02 22.56 -13.94
C THR A 458 1.29 21.73 -13.73
N SER A 459 1.42 20.61 -14.43
CA SER A 459 2.52 19.64 -14.26
C SER A 459 3.80 19.98 -15.03
N ASP A 460 3.87 21.09 -15.74
CA ASP A 460 5.05 21.47 -16.56
C ASP A 460 6.37 21.56 -15.77
N TRP A 461 6.30 21.89 -14.47
CA TRP A 461 7.47 21.95 -13.60
C TRP A 461 8.16 20.57 -13.42
N MET A 462 7.45 19.47 -13.66
CA MET A 462 7.98 18.09 -13.60
C MET A 462 8.85 17.74 -14.81
N VAL A 463 8.85 18.53 -15.87
CA VAL A 463 9.62 18.26 -17.09
C VAL A 463 10.57 19.44 -17.41
N PRO A 464 11.55 19.74 -16.53
CA PRO A 464 12.49 20.84 -16.74
C PRO A 464 13.40 20.53 -17.94
N ALA A 465 13.19 21.22 -19.06
CA ALA A 465 13.81 20.90 -20.36
C ALA A 465 15.34 20.79 -20.32
N LYS A 466 16.01 21.64 -19.52
CA LYS A 466 17.48 21.62 -19.38
C LYS A 466 18.00 20.37 -18.68
N LEU A 467 17.26 19.85 -17.69
CA LEU A 467 17.60 18.62 -16.98
C LEU A 467 17.34 17.41 -17.88
N ILE A 468 16.14 17.35 -18.48
CA ILE A 468 15.73 16.22 -19.33
C ILE A 468 16.68 16.06 -20.55
N ALA A 469 17.19 17.16 -21.09
CA ALA A 469 18.13 17.12 -22.21
C ALA A 469 19.49 16.47 -21.88
N LYS A 470 19.78 16.18 -20.60
CA LYS A 470 20.99 15.48 -20.14
C LYS A 470 20.83 13.96 -20.11
N PHE A 471 19.59 13.47 -20.17
CA PHE A 471 19.29 12.03 -20.09
C PHE A 471 19.26 11.38 -21.46
N GLU A 472 19.80 10.17 -21.58
CA GLU A 472 19.79 9.41 -22.83
C GLU A 472 18.36 9.03 -23.22
N GLU A 473 17.56 8.58 -22.25
CA GLU A 473 16.15 8.24 -22.43
C GLU A 473 15.27 9.16 -21.57
N PRO A 474 14.64 10.19 -22.17
CA PRO A 474 13.75 11.05 -21.43
C PRO A 474 12.48 10.30 -21.02
N TYR A 475 12.19 10.29 -19.72
CA TYR A 475 10.98 9.67 -19.18
C TYR A 475 9.74 10.47 -19.58
N GLN A 476 8.88 9.89 -20.39
CA GLN A 476 7.65 10.52 -20.89
C GLN A 476 6.54 10.47 -19.85
N PHE A 477 6.72 11.20 -18.77
CA PHE A 477 5.88 11.19 -17.60
C PHE A 477 4.59 11.99 -17.76
N ARG A 478 4.71 13.25 -18.20
CA ARG A 478 3.63 14.25 -18.14
C ARG A 478 2.42 13.85 -18.94
N ASP A 479 2.61 13.44 -20.18
CA ASP A 479 1.51 13.16 -21.09
C ASP A 479 0.70 11.93 -20.65
N LYS A 480 1.38 10.89 -20.13
CA LYS A 480 0.74 9.73 -19.52
C LYS A 480 -0.08 10.13 -18.29
N MET A 481 0.50 10.91 -17.37
CA MET A 481 -0.18 11.38 -16.17
C MET A 481 -1.45 12.19 -16.50
N GLN A 482 -1.38 13.12 -17.46
CA GLN A 482 -2.54 13.91 -17.90
C GLN A 482 -3.66 13.02 -18.44
N ARG A 483 -3.33 12.01 -19.25
CA ARG A 483 -4.29 11.04 -19.79
C ARG A 483 -4.92 10.21 -18.68
N ASN A 484 -4.12 9.72 -17.73
CA ASN A 484 -4.56 8.91 -16.61
C ASN A 484 -5.49 9.67 -15.66
N VAL A 485 -5.18 10.92 -15.34
CA VAL A 485 -6.06 11.79 -14.55
C VAL A 485 -7.44 11.95 -15.21
N VAL A 486 -7.48 12.06 -16.54
CA VAL A 486 -8.78 12.14 -17.23
C VAL A 486 -9.49 10.80 -17.26
N ALA A 487 -8.75 9.70 -17.54
CA ALA A 487 -9.33 8.36 -17.60
C ALA A 487 -9.98 7.98 -16.27
N CYS A 488 -9.34 8.30 -15.14
CA CYS A 488 -9.84 7.96 -13.80
C CYS A 488 -11.22 8.57 -13.49
N LEU A 489 -11.57 9.71 -14.10
CA LEU A 489 -12.88 10.34 -13.91
C LEU A 489 -14.04 9.56 -14.54
N PHE A 490 -13.75 8.64 -15.46
CA PHE A 490 -14.78 7.91 -16.22
C PHE A 490 -14.76 6.40 -16.03
N ILE A 491 -14.01 5.89 -15.04
CA ILE A 491 -13.93 4.45 -14.79
C ILE A 491 -15.30 3.88 -14.43
N SER A 492 -15.68 2.82 -15.14
CA SER A 492 -17.01 2.23 -15.04
C SER A 492 -17.41 1.77 -13.64
N THR A 493 -16.46 1.24 -12.86
CA THR A 493 -16.71 0.82 -11.47
C THR A 493 -16.94 2.00 -10.54
N ASN A 494 -16.23 3.12 -10.75
CA ASN A 494 -16.45 4.36 -10.00
C ASN A 494 -17.82 4.97 -10.33
N LEU A 495 -18.19 4.97 -11.62
CA LEU A 495 -19.50 5.45 -12.07
C LEU A 495 -20.64 4.63 -11.45
N GLN A 496 -20.45 3.32 -11.28
CA GLN A 496 -21.42 2.47 -10.58
C GLN A 496 -21.58 2.89 -9.11
N ARG A 497 -20.47 3.08 -8.38
CA ARG A 497 -20.52 3.53 -6.98
C ARG A 497 -21.11 4.93 -6.82
N ILE A 498 -20.82 5.83 -7.74
CA ILE A 498 -21.44 7.17 -7.79
C ILE A 498 -22.97 7.07 -7.96
N LYS A 499 -23.43 6.17 -8.85
CA LYS A 499 -24.86 5.88 -9.03
C LYS A 499 -25.48 5.36 -7.75
N GLU A 500 -24.89 4.34 -7.12
CA GLU A 500 -25.38 3.76 -5.86
C GLU A 500 -25.46 4.81 -4.73
N GLY A 501 -24.43 5.62 -4.56
CA GLY A 501 -24.44 6.71 -3.58
C GLY A 501 -25.55 7.73 -3.83
N GLY A 502 -25.77 8.10 -5.10
CA GLY A 502 -26.82 9.02 -5.50
C GLY A 502 -28.23 8.45 -5.33
N GLU A 503 -28.41 7.15 -5.52
CA GLU A 503 -29.69 6.46 -5.25
C GLU A 503 -29.99 6.37 -3.75
N LEU A 504 -28.94 6.27 -2.91
CA LEU A 504 -29.07 6.21 -1.45
C LEU A 504 -29.43 7.58 -0.86
N ASP A 505 -28.66 8.63 -1.19
CA ASP A 505 -28.90 10.01 -0.74
C ASP A 505 -28.43 11.03 -1.79
N PRO A 506 -29.32 11.50 -2.69
CA PRO A 506 -28.97 12.45 -3.74
C PRO A 506 -28.64 13.86 -3.24
N LYS A 507 -28.94 14.18 -1.97
CA LYS A 507 -28.60 15.48 -1.37
C LYS A 507 -27.12 15.51 -0.95
N LEU A 508 -26.66 14.42 -0.34
CA LEU A 508 -25.29 14.27 0.13
C LEU A 508 -24.34 13.83 -0.98
N ASN A 509 -24.76 12.89 -1.81
CA ASN A 509 -23.96 12.25 -2.84
C ASN A 509 -24.27 12.79 -4.24
N TYR A 510 -23.36 12.57 -5.19
CA TYR A 510 -23.62 12.84 -6.60
C TYR A 510 -24.69 11.89 -7.14
N THR A 511 -25.61 12.43 -7.93
CA THR A 511 -26.30 11.62 -8.93
C THR A 511 -25.36 11.38 -10.12
N LEU A 512 -25.50 10.26 -10.81
CA LEU A 512 -24.64 9.96 -11.97
C LEU A 512 -24.71 11.03 -13.07
N PRO A 513 -25.89 11.58 -13.46
CA PRO A 513 -25.96 12.67 -14.43
C PRO A 513 -25.27 13.97 -13.97
N GLU A 514 -25.38 14.32 -12.68
CA GLU A 514 -24.72 15.51 -12.11
C GLU A 514 -23.20 15.36 -12.20
N TYR A 515 -22.66 14.20 -11.75
CA TYR A 515 -21.24 13.91 -11.80
C TYR A 515 -20.68 13.96 -13.23
N ILE A 516 -21.31 13.25 -14.16
CA ILE A 516 -20.88 13.19 -15.57
C ILE A 516 -20.89 14.59 -16.20
N ALA A 517 -21.89 15.40 -15.87
CA ALA A 517 -21.94 16.76 -16.40
C ALA A 517 -20.76 17.61 -15.88
N GLU A 518 -20.42 17.50 -14.60
CA GLU A 518 -19.31 18.24 -14.01
C GLU A 518 -17.95 17.75 -14.51
N ALA A 519 -17.72 16.43 -14.59
CA ALA A 519 -16.49 15.84 -15.13
C ALA A 519 -16.26 16.25 -16.60
N TYR A 520 -17.29 16.13 -17.43
CA TYR A 520 -17.25 16.59 -18.81
C TYR A 520 -16.91 18.08 -18.90
N ASN A 521 -17.60 18.91 -18.12
CA ASN A 521 -17.39 20.35 -18.12
C ASN A 521 -15.97 20.73 -17.67
N GLY A 522 -15.42 20.02 -16.72
CA GLY A 522 -14.06 20.21 -16.21
C GLY A 522 -12.99 19.91 -17.27
N VAL A 523 -13.13 18.80 -18.00
CA VAL A 523 -12.18 18.40 -19.06
C VAL A 523 -12.28 19.36 -20.27
N PHE A 524 -13.49 19.73 -20.71
CA PHE A 524 -13.71 20.55 -21.89
C PHE A 524 -13.83 22.07 -21.58
N GLU A 525 -13.38 22.51 -20.40
CA GLU A 525 -13.52 23.90 -19.94
C GLU A 525 -12.93 24.91 -20.92
N ALA A 526 -11.69 24.68 -21.39
CA ALA A 526 -11.00 25.58 -22.31
C ALA A 526 -11.77 25.73 -23.65
N THR A 527 -12.23 24.62 -24.22
CA THR A 527 -13.06 24.61 -25.45
C THR A 527 -14.38 25.34 -25.23
N LYS A 528 -15.07 25.07 -24.11
CA LYS A 528 -16.35 25.74 -23.79
C LYS A 528 -16.19 27.24 -23.63
N LYS A 529 -15.06 27.70 -23.10
CA LYS A 529 -14.73 29.14 -22.98
C LYS A 529 -14.18 29.74 -24.27
N GLY A 530 -14.03 28.97 -25.35
CA GLY A 530 -13.48 29.44 -26.61
C GLY A 530 -11.99 29.81 -26.57
N LYS A 531 -11.24 29.26 -25.65
CA LYS A 531 -9.77 29.45 -25.54
C LYS A 531 -9.04 28.62 -26.57
N ALA A 532 -7.91 29.10 -27.05
CA ALA A 532 -6.95 28.26 -27.79
C ALA A 532 -6.45 27.12 -26.90
N LEU A 533 -6.32 25.93 -27.48
CA LEU A 533 -5.88 24.72 -26.77
C LEU A 533 -4.35 24.58 -26.83
N ASN A 534 -3.69 24.63 -25.70
CA ASN A 534 -2.30 24.23 -25.58
C ASN A 534 -2.17 22.67 -25.71
N ALA A 535 -0.93 22.17 -25.68
CA ALA A 535 -0.68 20.73 -25.79
C ALA A 535 -1.38 19.92 -24.68
N THR A 536 -1.36 20.40 -23.45
CA THR A 536 -2.03 19.79 -22.29
C THR A 536 -3.53 19.66 -22.49
N GLU A 537 -4.22 20.74 -22.89
CA GLU A 537 -5.67 20.71 -23.12
C GLU A 537 -6.05 19.76 -24.27
N ARG A 538 -5.23 19.70 -25.33
CA ARG A 538 -5.44 18.75 -26.43
C ARG A 538 -5.26 17.31 -25.95
N ASN A 539 -4.21 17.02 -25.18
CA ASN A 539 -3.93 15.69 -24.65
C ASN A 539 -5.05 15.21 -23.70
N MET A 540 -5.50 16.06 -22.77
CA MET A 540 -6.60 15.75 -21.84
C MET A 540 -7.91 15.49 -22.57
N GLN A 541 -8.27 16.33 -23.56
CA GLN A 541 -9.49 16.16 -24.35
C GLN A 541 -9.44 14.93 -25.24
N GLN A 542 -8.25 14.61 -25.81
CA GLN A 542 -8.02 13.36 -26.54
C GLN A 542 -8.28 12.15 -25.63
N ALA A 543 -7.69 12.12 -24.43
CA ALA A 543 -7.90 11.05 -23.46
C ALA A 543 -9.38 10.83 -23.13
N ALA A 544 -10.15 11.90 -22.93
CA ALA A 544 -11.59 11.79 -22.70
C ALA A 544 -12.34 11.18 -23.89
N ILE A 545 -11.96 11.57 -25.12
CA ILE A 545 -12.57 11.02 -26.34
C ILE A 545 -12.23 9.53 -26.47
N ASP A 546 -10.99 9.14 -26.17
CA ASP A 546 -10.55 7.74 -26.22
C ASP A 546 -11.33 6.87 -25.24
N VAL A 547 -11.51 7.34 -23.98
CA VAL A 547 -12.33 6.67 -22.97
C VAL A 547 -13.78 6.55 -23.41
N MET A 548 -14.38 7.67 -23.87
CA MET A 548 -15.77 7.67 -24.35
C MET A 548 -15.94 6.72 -25.54
N THR A 549 -14.97 6.69 -26.46
CA THR A 549 -14.96 5.77 -27.63
C THR A 549 -14.92 4.32 -27.17
N THR A 550 -14.01 3.99 -26.25
CA THR A 550 -13.84 2.64 -25.70
C THR A 550 -15.12 2.17 -25.03
N TYR A 551 -15.67 2.97 -24.13
CA TYR A 551 -16.87 2.61 -23.39
C TYR A 551 -18.19 2.73 -24.21
N SER A 552 -18.20 3.42 -25.33
CA SER A 552 -19.37 3.40 -26.24
C SER A 552 -19.60 2.03 -26.89
N GLY A 553 -18.54 1.21 -26.99
CA GLY A 553 -18.58 -0.09 -27.67
C GLY A 553 -18.75 0.01 -29.21
N LEU A 554 -18.59 1.23 -29.77
CA LEU A 554 -18.77 1.51 -31.20
C LEU A 554 -17.48 1.36 -32.03
N LYS A 555 -16.37 0.91 -31.42
CA LYS A 555 -15.13 0.62 -32.16
C LYS A 555 -15.39 -0.41 -33.24
N PRO A 556 -14.88 -0.19 -34.49
CA PRO A 556 -14.85 -1.24 -35.49
C PRO A 556 -14.14 -2.48 -34.93
N LYS A 557 -14.72 -3.66 -35.05
CA LYS A 557 -14.02 -4.90 -34.77
C LYS A 557 -12.91 -5.05 -35.80
N VAL A 558 -11.69 -4.73 -35.45
CA VAL A 558 -10.53 -5.04 -36.32
C VAL A 558 -10.38 -6.55 -36.35
N ALA A 559 -10.37 -7.11 -37.59
CA ALA A 559 -10.11 -8.52 -37.76
C ALA A 559 -8.71 -8.85 -37.19
N LYS A 560 -8.61 -9.92 -36.40
CA LYS A 560 -7.33 -10.42 -35.88
C LYS A 560 -6.39 -10.83 -37.00
N SER A 561 -5.73 -9.89 -37.63
CA SER A 561 -4.63 -10.18 -38.54
C SER A 561 -3.58 -9.07 -38.42
N SER A 562 -2.39 -9.48 -38.02
CA SER A 562 -1.15 -8.71 -37.88
C SER A 562 -1.19 -7.54 -36.88
N ARG A 563 -0.36 -7.65 -35.83
CA ARG A 563 -0.01 -6.56 -34.93
C ARG A 563 0.59 -5.41 -35.77
N SER A 564 -0.14 -4.31 -35.86
CA SER A 564 0.43 -3.04 -36.30
C SER A 564 0.53 -2.11 -35.08
N PHE A 565 1.58 -1.31 -35.04
CA PHE A 565 1.87 -0.31 -34.00
C PHE A 565 0.72 0.64 -33.68
N ALA A 566 -0.29 0.74 -34.50
CA ALA A 566 -1.47 1.60 -34.31
C ALA A 566 -2.59 0.97 -33.45
N GLU A 567 -2.54 -0.33 -33.14
CA GLU A 567 -3.53 -1.01 -32.30
C GLU A 567 -3.18 -0.99 -30.81
N GLU A 568 -1.94 -0.69 -30.45
CA GLU A 568 -1.51 -0.51 -29.07
C GLU A 568 -2.15 0.71 -28.41
N ASP A 569 -2.46 1.78 -29.16
CA ASP A 569 -2.89 3.06 -28.59
C ASP A 569 -4.29 3.09 -27.97
N ALA A 570 -5.15 2.16 -28.22
CA ALA A 570 -6.56 2.26 -27.83
C ALA A 570 -6.99 1.30 -26.69
N MET A 571 -6.26 0.20 -26.50
CA MET A 571 -6.35 -0.62 -25.28
C MET A 571 -5.63 0.05 -24.10
N THR A 572 -4.69 0.90 -24.41
CA THR A 572 -3.68 1.47 -23.53
C THR A 572 -4.22 2.42 -22.44
N VAL A 573 -5.33 3.17 -22.65
CA VAL A 573 -5.73 4.17 -21.63
C VAL A 573 -6.33 3.52 -20.39
N VAL A 574 -7.06 2.42 -20.51
CA VAL A 574 -7.58 1.66 -19.34
C VAL A 574 -6.47 0.79 -18.77
N ASP A 575 -5.60 0.23 -19.61
CA ASP A 575 -4.45 -0.57 -19.20
C ASP A 575 -3.34 0.33 -18.64
N GLU A 576 -3.07 1.50 -19.23
CA GLU A 576 -2.18 2.54 -18.67
C GLU A 576 -2.68 3.08 -17.33
N PHE A 577 -4.01 3.17 -17.16
CA PHE A 577 -4.57 3.53 -15.87
C PHE A 577 -4.40 2.41 -14.84
N ALA A 578 -4.56 1.15 -15.22
CA ALA A 578 -4.26 0.02 -14.35
C ALA A 578 -2.78 -0.01 -13.95
N GLU A 579 -1.88 0.28 -14.91
CA GLU A 579 -0.44 0.44 -14.65
C GLU A 579 -0.16 1.67 -13.75
N PHE A 580 -0.81 2.80 -14.01
CA PHE A 580 -0.72 4.00 -13.16
C PHE A 580 -1.19 3.71 -11.73
N MET A 581 -2.31 3.03 -11.58
CA MET A 581 -2.82 2.61 -10.26
C MET A 581 -1.89 1.60 -9.62
N ALA A 582 -1.34 0.66 -10.38
CA ALA A 582 -0.33 -0.26 -9.87
C ALA A 582 0.92 0.49 -9.38
N LEU A 583 1.44 1.45 -10.16
CA LEU A 583 2.60 2.28 -9.76
C LEU A 583 2.29 3.20 -8.57
N SER A 584 1.05 3.63 -8.39
CA SER A 584 0.63 4.48 -7.26
C SER A 584 0.23 3.69 -6.01
N THR A 585 -0.12 2.41 -6.16
CA THR A 585 -0.72 1.59 -5.09
C THR A 585 0.05 0.33 -4.75
N LEU A 586 0.86 -0.20 -5.70
CA LEU A 586 1.77 -1.27 -5.34
C LEU A 586 2.82 -0.69 -4.41
N PRO A 587 2.93 -1.23 -3.20
CA PRO A 587 4.13 -0.99 -2.42
C PRO A 587 5.31 -1.41 -3.30
N GLU A 588 6.37 -0.62 -3.29
CA GLU A 588 7.66 -1.03 -3.83
C GLU A 588 8.16 -2.31 -3.12
N PHE A 589 7.45 -2.69 -2.06
CA PHE A 589 7.49 -4.00 -1.42
C PHE A 589 6.22 -4.78 -1.75
N PRO A 590 6.25 -5.79 -2.61
CA PRO A 590 5.31 -6.88 -2.49
C PRO A 590 5.62 -7.57 -1.16
N CYS A 591 4.94 -7.16 -0.11
CA CYS A 591 4.98 -7.84 1.16
C CYS A 591 4.66 -9.31 0.90
N GLY A 592 5.66 -10.17 1.08
CA GLY A 592 5.50 -11.61 1.09
C GLY A 592 4.49 -12.15 0.08
N PHE A 593 4.68 -11.92 -1.21
CA PHE A 593 3.83 -12.54 -2.25
C PHE A 593 3.78 -14.07 -2.09
N SER A 594 4.76 -14.67 -1.41
CA SER A 594 4.73 -16.09 -1.05
C SER A 594 3.75 -16.40 0.08
N ALA A 595 3.55 -15.53 1.05
CA ALA A 595 2.48 -15.68 2.03
C ALA A 595 1.11 -15.39 1.40
N CYS A 596 1.05 -14.45 0.44
CA CYS A 596 -0.14 -14.17 -0.34
C CYS A 596 -0.45 -15.27 -1.36
N GLN A 597 0.54 -15.91 -1.99
CA GLN A 597 0.34 -17.04 -2.93
C GLN A 597 -0.04 -18.35 -2.23
N ALA A 598 0.31 -18.53 -0.96
CA ALA A 598 -0.18 -19.67 -0.18
C ALA A 598 -1.72 -19.64 0.05
N HIS A 599 -2.33 -18.47 -0.22
CA HIS A 599 -3.78 -18.24 -0.10
C HIS A 599 -4.52 -18.21 -1.44
N GLU A 600 -3.92 -18.62 -2.57
CA GLU A 600 -4.62 -18.75 -3.86
C GLU A 600 -5.82 -19.68 -3.83
N ASP A 601 -5.96 -20.49 -2.78
CA ASP A 601 -7.09 -21.43 -2.60
C ASP A 601 -8.29 -20.84 -1.85
N GLY A 602 -8.43 -19.52 -1.75
CA GLY A 602 -9.71 -18.87 -1.38
C GLY A 602 -9.76 -18.12 -0.06
N ASP A 603 -8.63 -17.86 0.60
CA ASP A 603 -8.62 -17.04 1.80
C ASP A 603 -8.44 -15.54 1.43
N HIS A 604 -9.57 -14.86 1.46
CA HIS A 604 -9.68 -13.44 1.12
C HIS A 604 -9.61 -12.48 2.33
N SER A 605 -9.27 -13.00 3.51
CA SER A 605 -9.24 -12.22 4.75
C SER A 605 -8.06 -11.27 4.83
N PHE A 606 -6.97 -11.59 4.13
CA PHE A 606 -5.71 -10.84 4.13
C PHE A 606 -5.85 -9.44 3.52
N PHE A 607 -6.67 -9.32 2.48
CA PHE A 607 -6.96 -8.08 1.82
C PHE A 607 -8.43 -7.76 1.97
N ARG A 608 -8.77 -6.50 2.17
CA ARG A 608 -10.14 -6.06 1.94
C ARG A 608 -10.42 -6.20 0.45
N LEU A 609 -10.75 -7.45 0.03
CA LEU A 609 -11.03 -7.74 -1.35
C LEU A 609 -12.12 -6.82 -1.84
N LEU A 610 -11.76 -6.06 -2.85
CA LEU A 610 -12.57 -5.53 -3.94
C LEU A 610 -14.07 -5.54 -3.70
N LEU A 611 -14.45 -4.96 -2.56
CA LEU A 611 -15.85 -4.74 -2.31
C LEU A 611 -16.35 -3.77 -3.37
N ASN A 612 -17.08 -4.31 -4.34
CA ASN A 612 -17.82 -3.54 -5.33
C ASN A 612 -17.03 -3.03 -6.55
N GLN A 613 -16.32 -3.92 -7.22
CA GLN A 613 -15.77 -3.68 -8.56
C GLN A 613 -16.80 -3.98 -9.68
N THR A 614 -18.10 -3.98 -9.36
CA THR A 614 -19.14 -4.14 -10.36
C THR A 614 -19.11 -2.92 -11.29
N PRO A 615 -18.92 -3.11 -12.61
CA PRO A 615 -18.97 -1.99 -13.54
C PRO A 615 -20.38 -1.51 -13.76
N LEU A 616 -20.54 -0.24 -14.12
CA LEU A 616 -21.83 0.29 -14.58
C LEU A 616 -22.35 -0.56 -15.75
N PRO A 617 -23.61 -1.01 -15.73
CA PRO A 617 -24.16 -1.85 -16.79
C PRO A 617 -23.96 -1.25 -18.18
N THR A 618 -23.58 -2.09 -19.16
CA THR A 618 -23.32 -1.62 -20.55
C THR A 618 -24.55 -1.00 -21.18
N THR A 619 -25.75 -1.35 -20.74
CA THR A 619 -27.02 -0.74 -21.15
C THR A 619 -27.18 0.71 -20.72
N GLU A 620 -26.49 1.15 -19.70
CA GLU A 620 -26.41 2.53 -19.24
C GLU A 620 -25.13 3.22 -19.73
N LEU A 621 -23.99 2.57 -19.58
CA LEU A 621 -22.67 3.13 -19.93
C LEU A 621 -22.56 3.46 -21.43
N ARG A 622 -22.91 2.53 -22.32
CA ARG A 622 -22.77 2.73 -23.77
C ARG A 622 -23.60 3.88 -24.34
N PRO A 623 -24.91 4.00 -24.04
CA PRO A 623 -25.70 5.15 -24.49
C PRO A 623 -25.18 6.48 -23.94
N MET A 624 -24.76 6.52 -22.67
CA MET A 624 -24.21 7.70 -22.03
C MET A 624 -22.93 8.17 -22.73
N MET A 625 -21.95 7.27 -22.97
CA MET A 625 -20.69 7.60 -23.63
C MET A 625 -20.92 8.00 -25.10
N THR A 626 -21.83 7.32 -25.79
CA THR A 626 -22.24 7.72 -27.15
C THR A 626 -22.85 9.12 -27.18
N SER A 627 -23.66 9.47 -26.20
CA SER A 627 -24.24 10.82 -26.07
C SER A 627 -23.15 11.88 -25.83
N LEU A 628 -22.16 11.58 -24.98
CA LEU A 628 -21.03 12.49 -24.74
C LEU A 628 -20.16 12.68 -26.00
N LEU A 629 -19.92 11.64 -26.79
CA LEU A 629 -19.22 11.75 -28.09
C LEU A 629 -19.96 12.70 -29.03
N ARG A 630 -21.28 12.55 -29.19
CA ARG A 630 -22.10 13.45 -30.01
C ARG A 630 -22.06 14.90 -29.49
N LYS A 631 -22.15 15.08 -28.18
CA LYS A 631 -22.04 16.40 -27.54
C LYS A 631 -20.68 17.04 -27.81
N THR A 632 -19.59 16.26 -27.75
CA THR A 632 -18.22 16.72 -28.03
C THR A 632 -18.07 17.11 -29.50
N GLN A 633 -18.56 16.29 -30.43
CA GLN A 633 -18.53 16.60 -31.85
C GLN A 633 -19.25 17.93 -32.16
N ASN A 634 -20.43 18.13 -31.61
CA ASN A 634 -21.19 19.37 -31.78
C ASN A 634 -20.47 20.58 -31.17
N LEU A 635 -19.86 20.42 -29.99
CA LEU A 635 -19.08 21.47 -29.33
C LEU A 635 -17.89 21.88 -30.22
N TYR A 636 -17.16 20.93 -30.79
CA TYR A 636 -16.04 21.23 -31.70
C TYR A 636 -16.49 21.86 -33.00
N LYS A 637 -17.57 21.38 -33.64
CA LYS A 637 -18.16 22.01 -34.85
C LYS A 637 -18.50 23.49 -34.59
N THR A 638 -19.09 23.81 -33.46
CA THR A 638 -19.44 25.18 -33.07
C THR A 638 -18.20 26.03 -32.83
N ARG A 639 -17.21 25.53 -32.10
CA ARG A 639 -16.01 26.29 -31.71
C ARG A 639 -15.00 26.45 -32.84
N ARG A 640 -14.91 25.49 -33.74
CA ARG A 640 -14.07 25.55 -34.93
C ARG A 640 -14.28 26.80 -35.75
N ALA A 641 -15.56 27.20 -35.94
CA ALA A 641 -15.88 28.36 -36.75
C ALA A 641 -15.41 29.69 -36.11
N SER A 642 -15.21 29.75 -34.80
CA SER A 642 -14.84 30.95 -34.06
C SER A 642 -13.39 31.00 -33.58
N THR A 643 -12.60 29.93 -33.74
CA THR A 643 -11.19 29.92 -33.29
C THR A 643 -10.23 30.45 -34.35
N ALA A 644 -9.35 31.36 -33.95
CA ALA A 644 -8.30 31.91 -34.81
C ALA A 644 -7.00 31.06 -34.78
N ASP A 645 -6.81 30.24 -33.71
CA ASP A 645 -5.60 29.41 -33.51
C ASP A 645 -5.62 28.21 -34.46
N ALA A 646 -4.58 28.10 -35.31
CA ALA A 646 -4.49 27.06 -36.33
C ALA A 646 -4.40 25.65 -35.72
N ALA A 647 -3.55 25.46 -34.69
CA ALA A 647 -3.35 24.16 -34.04
C ALA A 647 -4.64 23.67 -33.35
N THR A 648 -5.42 24.59 -32.78
CA THR A 648 -6.72 24.27 -32.19
C THR A 648 -7.75 23.90 -33.25
N ARG A 649 -7.75 24.58 -34.42
CA ARG A 649 -8.62 24.22 -35.56
C ARG A 649 -8.31 22.83 -36.08
N ASP A 650 -7.03 22.54 -36.34
CA ASP A 650 -6.58 21.25 -36.86
C ASP A 650 -6.96 20.11 -35.88
N PHE A 651 -6.81 20.34 -34.57
CA PHE A 651 -7.24 19.42 -33.54
C PHE A 651 -8.76 19.18 -33.60
N TYR A 652 -9.58 20.23 -33.69
CA TYR A 652 -11.03 20.08 -33.79
C TYR A 652 -11.44 19.35 -35.08
N ASP A 653 -10.81 19.66 -36.21
CA ASP A 653 -11.10 19.01 -37.49
C ASP A 653 -10.80 17.51 -37.44
N TYR A 654 -9.64 17.13 -36.89
CA TYR A 654 -9.30 15.73 -36.69
C TYR A 654 -10.30 15.01 -35.77
N GLN A 655 -10.62 15.60 -34.63
CA GLN A 655 -11.53 14.98 -33.64
C GLN A 655 -12.96 14.86 -34.16
N ILE A 656 -13.45 15.84 -34.93
CA ILE A 656 -14.77 15.77 -35.58
C ILE A 656 -14.84 14.54 -36.50
N LEU A 657 -13.79 14.31 -37.31
CA LEU A 657 -13.71 13.14 -38.23
C LEU A 657 -13.59 11.83 -37.45
N ALA A 658 -12.73 11.78 -36.42
CA ALA A 658 -12.52 10.59 -35.59
C ALA A 658 -13.81 10.16 -34.87
N ILE A 659 -14.51 11.12 -34.24
CA ILE A 659 -15.78 10.85 -33.56
C ILE A 659 -16.85 10.42 -34.59
N GLU A 660 -16.89 11.03 -35.76
CA GLU A 660 -17.84 10.67 -36.82
C GLU A 660 -17.64 9.22 -37.31
N ARG A 661 -16.38 8.81 -37.52
CA ARG A 661 -16.04 7.41 -37.83
C ARG A 661 -16.50 6.46 -36.74
N THR A 662 -16.24 6.78 -35.48
CA THR A 662 -16.68 5.99 -34.32
C THR A 662 -18.23 5.85 -34.32
N LEU A 663 -18.96 6.95 -34.48
CA LEU A 663 -20.43 6.95 -34.43
C LEU A 663 -21.10 6.24 -35.61
N ASN A 664 -20.46 6.21 -36.79
CA ASN A 664 -21.00 5.61 -38.01
C ASN A 664 -20.50 4.19 -38.24
N GLY A 665 -19.55 3.67 -37.43
CA GLY A 665 -18.99 2.32 -37.56
C GLY A 665 -18.16 2.11 -38.84
N LYS A 666 -17.57 3.17 -39.41
CA LYS A 666 -16.81 3.16 -40.66
C LYS A 666 -15.36 3.56 -40.42
#